data_6491fdd8c79804fc967db70bdbd8c1ce
#
_entry.id   6491fdd8c79804fc967db70bdbd8c1ce
#
_cell.length_a   1.000
_cell.length_b   1.000
_cell.length_c   1.000
_cell.angle_alpha   90.00
_cell.angle_beta   90.00
_cell.angle_gamma   90.00
#
_symmetry.space_group_name_H-M   'P 1'
#
loop_
_entity.id
_entity.type
_entity.pdbx_description
1 polymer ?
#
loop_
_entity_poly.entity_id
_entity_poly.type
_entity_poly.pdbx_seq_one_letter_code
_entity_poly.pdbx_strand_id
1 'polypeptide(L)'
;MDQLWGLLQRAQQWSPRPSQTIYKRVEGPDLGHLEEEEEDREEEAELPVQFCPMELKGPEPLGSRPGRSAPIPWAAAGRKAAPYLVLTTLLIFTGAFLLGYVTFRGSCQACGDSVLMVGEDVNSELDLNSGLGTLYWSDLQAMFLRFLGEGHLEDTIRVTTLRERVAGSTMMATLVKDILDMFSSQKLDHVWTDTHYVGLQFPDLAHPNTLHWVDAAGSAQEQLPLEDPEVYCPYSATGNATGKLVYAHYGRPEDLQELRAKGVELAGSLLLVRAGITSFAQKVAVAQDFGVQGVLIYPDPADFSQDPHKPGLPSYRAVYGHVHLGTGDPYTPGFPSFNQTQFPPVESSGLPSIPAQPISANVAVGLLRKLKGPVAPQEWKGHLSGSPYRLGPGPALRLVVNNRRASTPISNIFACIEGFAEPDHYVVIGAQRDAWGPGAAKSAVGTAILLELVQTFSSMVSNGFRPRRSLLFISWDGGDFGNVGSMEWLEVIWGSAEVMGRGGGGEPSFFTLFPDPQGYLSVLHLKAVVYVSLDNSVLGDGKFHAKTSPLLISLIENILKQVDSPNHSGQTLYDQVVLTNPNWDAEVIRPLPMDSSAYSFTAFAGVPAVEFSFTEDDRVYPFLHTKEDTYENLHKMLRGRLPAVAQAVAQLTGLLLIRLSHDHLLPLDFGRYGDVVLGHIGNLNEFSGDLKARGLTLQWVYSARGDYIRAAEKLRKEIYSSEQSDERLMRMYNVRIMRVEFYLLSQYVSPADSPFRHIFLGQGDHTLGALLDHLRMLRSNASKAVSPGLASGLGFQESRFRRQLALLTWTLQGAANALSGDVWNIDNNF
;
A
#
# COMPACT_ATOMS: atom_id res chain seq x y z
N MET A 1 -38.00 -32.87 43.28
CA MET A 1 -36.62 -32.84 42.75
C MET A 1 -36.34 -34.08 41.90
N ASP A 2 -36.89 -35.24 42.24
CA ASP A 2 -36.60 -36.47 41.50
C ASP A 2 -37.29 -36.63 40.10
N GLN A 3 -38.32 -35.87 39.83
CA GLN A 3 -38.96 -35.86 38.50
C GLN A 3 -38.24 -34.99 37.46
N LEU A 4 -37.46 -34.03 37.85
CA LEU A 4 -36.62 -33.18 37.00
C LEU A 4 -35.31 -33.89 36.56
N TRP A 5 -34.81 -34.80 37.37
CA TRP A 5 -33.62 -35.60 37.03
C TRP A 5 -33.91 -36.68 35.99
N GLY A 6 -35.13 -37.21 35.96
CA GLY A 6 -35.57 -38.18 34.96
C GLY A 6 -35.75 -37.60 33.54
N LEU A 7 -36.00 -36.29 33.41
CA LEU A 7 -36.15 -35.62 32.13
C LEU A 7 -34.78 -35.21 31.53
N LEU A 8 -33.80 -34.88 32.36
CA LEU A 8 -32.44 -34.59 31.93
C LEU A 8 -31.66 -35.82 31.43
N GLN A 9 -31.93 -37.03 32.01
CA GLN A 9 -31.31 -38.25 31.50
C GLN A 9 -31.87 -38.73 30.18
N ARG A 10 -33.11 -38.35 29.79
CA ARG A 10 -33.69 -38.70 28.46
C ARG A 10 -33.26 -37.75 27.35
N ALA A 11 -32.78 -36.55 27.68
CA ALA A 11 -32.27 -35.61 26.69
C ALA A 11 -30.82 -35.91 26.23
N GLN A 12 -30.07 -36.73 26.98
CA GLN A 12 -28.71 -37.12 26.64
C GLN A 12 -28.58 -38.34 25.70
N GLN A 13 -29.68 -38.95 25.30
CA GLN A 13 -29.68 -40.15 24.42
C GLN A 13 -29.97 -39.86 22.92
N TRP A 14 -30.02 -38.60 22.52
CA TRP A 14 -30.18 -38.23 21.11
C TRP A 14 -28.94 -37.53 20.60
N SER A 15 -27.87 -38.30 20.27
CA SER A 15 -26.80 -37.84 19.36
C SER A 15 -27.03 -38.51 17.99
N PRO A 16 -27.08 -37.77 16.88
CA PRO A 16 -27.14 -38.37 15.55
C PRO A 16 -25.78 -39.02 15.24
N ARG A 17 -25.81 -40.29 14.84
CA ARG A 17 -24.64 -41.01 14.35
C ARG A 17 -24.19 -40.39 13.01
N PRO A 18 -22.89 -40.20 12.75
CA PRO A 18 -22.43 -39.80 11.44
C PRO A 18 -22.62 -40.94 10.43
N SER A 19 -23.31 -40.68 9.35
CA SER A 19 -23.43 -41.57 8.21
C SER A 19 -22.07 -41.71 7.51
N GLN A 20 -21.46 -42.87 7.60
CA GLN A 20 -20.30 -43.23 6.77
C GLN A 20 -20.77 -43.47 5.34
N THR A 21 -20.42 -42.59 4.45
CA THR A 21 -20.55 -42.79 3.00
C THR A 21 -19.33 -43.60 2.55
N ILE A 22 -19.58 -44.88 2.23
CA ILE A 22 -18.57 -45.78 1.66
C ILE A 22 -18.44 -45.46 0.17
N TYR A 23 -17.33 -44.87 -0.22
CA TYR A 23 -16.97 -44.78 -1.64
C TYR A 23 -16.38 -46.10 -2.10
N LYS A 24 -17.09 -46.75 -2.99
CA LYS A 24 -16.58 -47.93 -3.70
C LYS A 24 -15.69 -47.46 -4.84
N ARG A 25 -14.40 -47.82 -4.76
CA ARG A 25 -13.40 -47.63 -5.81
C ARG A 25 -13.78 -48.52 -6.99
N VAL A 26 -14.03 -47.96 -8.16
CA VAL A 26 -14.19 -48.69 -9.40
C VAL A 26 -12.83 -48.71 -10.07
N GLU A 27 -12.23 -49.89 -10.16
CA GLU A 27 -11.05 -50.18 -10.97
C GLU A 27 -11.47 -50.25 -12.44
N GLY A 28 -10.88 -49.43 -13.27
CA GLY A 28 -10.99 -49.45 -14.72
C GLY A 28 -9.82 -50.29 -15.33
N PRO A 29 -10.05 -50.94 -16.49
CA PRO A 29 -9.12 -51.89 -17.04
C PRO A 29 -7.91 -51.26 -17.70
N ASP A 30 -6.76 -51.98 -17.57
CA ASP A 30 -5.52 -51.82 -18.31
C ASP A 30 -5.75 -51.62 -19.81
N LEU A 31 -5.11 -50.62 -20.40
CA LEU A 31 -4.82 -50.58 -21.83
C LEU A 31 -3.32 -50.34 -22.05
N GLY A 32 -2.73 -51.39 -22.60
CA GLY A 32 -1.33 -51.45 -23.02
C GLY A 32 -0.96 -50.52 -24.17
N HIS A 33 0.33 -50.31 -24.26
CA HIS A 33 1.10 -49.70 -25.35
C HIS A 33 0.53 -49.84 -26.76
N LEU A 34 0.54 -48.74 -27.49
CA LEU A 34 0.85 -48.72 -28.93
C LEU A 34 1.47 -47.39 -29.32
N GLU A 35 2.45 -47.50 -30.19
CA GLU A 35 3.40 -46.51 -30.65
C GLU A 35 2.84 -45.50 -31.66
N GLU A 36 3.60 -44.43 -31.82
CA GLU A 36 3.66 -43.38 -32.81
C GLU A 36 3.05 -43.61 -34.18
N GLU A 37 2.35 -42.61 -34.72
CA GLU A 37 2.58 -42.11 -36.10
C GLU A 37 1.95 -40.71 -36.26
N GLU A 38 2.78 -39.77 -36.74
CA GLU A 38 2.40 -38.43 -37.22
C GLU A 38 1.52 -38.53 -38.48
N GLU A 39 0.52 -37.64 -38.60
CA GLU A 39 0.26 -36.94 -39.87
C GLU A 39 -0.79 -35.81 -39.69
N ASP A 40 -0.43 -34.68 -40.29
CA ASP A 40 -1.20 -33.46 -40.47
C ASP A 40 -2.63 -33.69 -41.01
N ARG A 41 -3.56 -32.85 -40.49
CA ARG A 41 -4.54 -32.11 -41.31
C ARG A 41 -5.39 -31.13 -40.51
N GLU A 42 -5.30 -29.86 -40.89
CA GLU A 42 -6.25 -28.83 -40.61
C GLU A 42 -7.63 -29.21 -41.17
N GLU A 43 -8.67 -29.01 -40.35
CA GLU A 43 -10.00 -28.65 -40.86
C GLU A 43 -10.85 -28.05 -39.74
N GLU A 44 -11.28 -26.82 -39.99
CA GLU A 44 -12.24 -26.07 -39.20
C GLU A 44 -13.61 -26.80 -39.20
N ALA A 45 -14.21 -26.95 -38.04
CA ALA A 45 -15.65 -27.21 -37.93
C ALA A 45 -16.24 -26.44 -36.74
N GLU A 46 -16.88 -25.34 -37.04
CA GLU A 46 -17.86 -24.68 -36.18
C GLU A 46 -19.05 -25.59 -35.87
N LEU A 47 -19.33 -25.77 -34.59
CA LEU A 47 -20.62 -26.31 -34.15
C LEU A 47 -21.34 -25.28 -33.27
N PRO A 48 -22.59 -24.95 -33.57
CA PRO A 48 -23.37 -23.95 -32.84
C PRO A 48 -23.90 -24.53 -31.54
N VAL A 49 -23.60 -23.88 -30.41
CA VAL A 49 -24.19 -24.16 -29.11
C VAL A 49 -25.61 -23.56 -29.09
N GLN A 50 -26.61 -24.38 -29.21
CA GLN A 50 -28.03 -24.02 -29.04
C GLN A 50 -28.37 -23.93 -27.55
N PHE A 51 -28.61 -22.72 -27.08
CA PHE A 51 -29.20 -22.49 -25.76
C PHE A 51 -30.72 -22.77 -25.82
N CYS A 52 -31.18 -23.78 -25.09
CA CYS A 52 -32.61 -23.96 -24.76
C CYS A 52 -32.97 -23.10 -23.53
N PRO A 53 -33.96 -22.24 -23.62
CA PRO A 53 -34.48 -21.58 -22.41
C PRO A 53 -35.39 -22.55 -21.63
N MET A 54 -35.05 -22.77 -20.37
CA MET A 54 -35.93 -23.46 -19.41
C MET A 54 -36.99 -22.49 -18.91
N GLU A 55 -38.21 -22.63 -19.39
CA GLU A 55 -39.39 -21.99 -18.80
C GLU A 55 -39.74 -22.67 -17.46
N LEU A 56 -39.66 -21.92 -16.37
CA LEU A 56 -40.23 -22.30 -15.09
C LEU A 56 -41.74 -22.11 -15.12
N LYS A 57 -42.47 -23.19 -15.26
CA LYS A 57 -43.94 -23.22 -15.01
C LYS A 57 -44.20 -23.07 -13.52
N GLY A 58 -44.89 -22.02 -13.12
CA GLY A 58 -45.44 -21.86 -11.80
C GLY A 58 -46.62 -22.85 -11.56
N PRO A 59 -46.89 -23.23 -10.31
CA PRO A 59 -47.96 -24.16 -9.99
C PRO A 59 -49.33 -23.48 -10.06
N GLU A 60 -50.22 -24.13 -10.78
CA GLU A 60 -51.68 -23.77 -10.84
C GLU A 60 -52.37 -24.01 -9.48
N PRO A 61 -53.43 -23.26 -9.15
CA PRO A 61 -54.15 -23.43 -7.89
C PRO A 61 -55.18 -24.59 -8.00
N LEU A 62 -55.04 -25.57 -7.11
CA LEU A 62 -56.02 -26.65 -6.94
C LEU A 62 -57.25 -26.12 -6.22
N GLY A 63 -58.38 -26.41 -6.85
CA GLY A 63 -59.72 -26.02 -6.45
C GLY A 63 -60.22 -26.54 -5.11
N SER A 64 -61.04 -25.74 -4.49
CA SER A 64 -61.76 -25.96 -3.28
C SER A 64 -62.76 -27.13 -3.35
N ARG A 65 -62.72 -28.05 -2.37
CA ARG A 65 -63.90 -28.86 -1.94
C ARG A 65 -64.10 -28.69 -0.43
N PRO A 66 -65.38 -28.54 0.02
CA PRO A 66 -65.71 -28.23 1.40
C PRO A 66 -65.75 -29.49 2.26
N GLY A 67 -64.89 -29.58 3.24
CA GLY A 67 -64.90 -30.59 4.28
C GLY A 67 -65.38 -30.00 5.60
N ARG A 68 -66.42 -30.56 6.15
CA ARG A 68 -67.05 -30.17 7.41
C ARG A 68 -66.07 -30.03 8.56
N SER A 69 -66.06 -28.87 9.17
CA SER A 69 -65.37 -28.62 10.44
C SER A 69 -66.37 -28.96 11.59
N ALA A 70 -65.98 -29.84 12.46
CA ALA A 70 -66.65 -30.06 13.73
C ALA A 70 -66.34 -28.90 14.67
N PRO A 71 -67.26 -28.36 15.44
CA PRO A 71 -67.06 -27.26 16.34
C PRO A 71 -66.42 -27.72 17.64
N ILE A 72 -65.30 -27.11 18.00
CA ILE A 72 -64.67 -27.18 19.33
C ILE A 72 -65.50 -26.34 20.30
N PRO A 73 -65.96 -26.88 21.45
CA PRO A 73 -66.85 -26.18 22.36
C PRO A 73 -66.11 -25.19 23.25
N TRP A 74 -66.04 -23.95 22.87
CA TRP A 74 -65.62 -22.83 23.73
C TRP A 74 -66.80 -21.85 24.01
N ALA A 75 -67.86 -22.36 24.52
CA ALA A 75 -68.98 -21.52 24.93
C ALA A 75 -69.70 -22.13 26.12
N ALA A 76 -69.10 -21.94 27.32
CA ALA A 76 -69.86 -21.87 28.60
C ALA A 76 -68.83 -21.74 29.81
N ALA A 77 -68.06 -20.71 29.87
CA ALA A 77 -67.41 -20.26 31.11
C ALA A 77 -67.94 -18.86 31.37
N GLY A 78 -68.80 -18.76 32.35
CA GLY A 78 -69.61 -17.62 32.59
C GLY A 78 -68.89 -16.26 32.76
N ARG A 79 -69.59 -15.21 32.40
CA ARG A 79 -69.32 -13.77 32.58
C ARG A 79 -68.81 -13.35 33.98
N LYS A 80 -68.58 -14.30 34.93
CA LYS A 80 -68.07 -14.01 36.26
C LYS A 80 -66.60 -14.28 36.45
N ALA A 81 -65.88 -14.93 35.47
CA ALA A 81 -64.45 -15.20 35.56
C ALA A 81 -63.57 -14.13 34.89
N ALA A 82 -64.14 -13.28 34.05
CA ALA A 82 -63.38 -12.23 33.35
C ALA A 82 -62.70 -11.20 34.30
N PRO A 83 -63.32 -10.73 35.38
CA PRO A 83 -62.69 -9.80 36.30
C PRO A 83 -61.54 -10.45 37.09
N TYR A 84 -61.60 -11.78 37.35
CA TYR A 84 -60.52 -12.52 38.07
C TYR A 84 -59.35 -12.74 37.15
N LEU A 85 -59.55 -12.99 35.84
CA LEU A 85 -58.49 -13.13 34.85
C LEU A 85 -57.78 -11.80 34.65
N VAL A 86 -58.49 -10.67 34.58
CA VAL A 86 -57.88 -9.33 34.49
C VAL A 86 -57.13 -9.00 35.75
N LEU A 87 -57.67 -9.34 36.93
CA LEU A 87 -56.99 -9.07 38.19
C LEU A 87 -55.69 -9.91 38.34
N THR A 88 -55.71 -11.21 37.95
CA THR A 88 -54.51 -12.04 37.99
C THR A 88 -53.46 -11.63 36.97
N THR A 89 -53.83 -11.22 35.75
CA THR A 89 -52.88 -10.68 34.79
C THR A 89 -52.28 -9.35 35.29
N LEU A 90 -53.06 -8.48 35.90
CA LEU A 90 -52.59 -7.23 36.48
C LEU A 90 -51.66 -7.43 37.66
N LEU A 91 -51.92 -8.44 38.52
CA LEU A 91 -51.05 -8.83 39.64
C LEU A 91 -49.76 -9.44 39.16
N ILE A 92 -49.76 -10.25 38.08
CA ILE A 92 -48.54 -10.81 37.49
C ILE A 92 -47.69 -9.67 36.85
N PHE A 93 -48.38 -8.77 36.17
CA PHE A 93 -47.67 -7.58 35.55
C PHE A 93 -47.06 -6.69 36.61
N THR A 94 -47.78 -6.35 37.69
CA THR A 94 -47.27 -5.54 38.77
C THR A 94 -46.15 -6.24 39.56
N GLY A 95 -46.26 -7.59 39.75
CA GLY A 95 -45.21 -8.38 40.38
C GLY A 95 -43.94 -8.41 39.53
N ALA A 96 -44.06 -8.62 38.24
CA ALA A 96 -42.92 -8.59 37.31
C ALA A 96 -42.30 -7.19 37.17
N PHE A 97 -43.13 -6.15 37.18
CA PHE A 97 -42.66 -4.77 37.20
C PHE A 97 -41.91 -4.39 38.47
N LEU A 98 -42.44 -4.78 39.66
CA LEU A 98 -41.79 -4.57 40.95
C LEU A 98 -40.49 -5.36 41.07
N LEU A 99 -40.44 -6.59 40.57
CA LEU A 99 -39.23 -7.41 40.55
C LEU A 99 -38.18 -6.78 39.62
N GLY A 100 -38.57 -6.34 38.45
CA GLY A 100 -37.72 -5.60 37.52
C GLY A 100 -37.22 -4.29 38.09
N TYR A 101 -38.12 -3.56 38.77
CA TYR A 101 -37.76 -2.28 39.43
C TYR A 101 -36.78 -2.45 40.59
N VAL A 102 -36.94 -3.50 41.40
CA VAL A 102 -36.03 -3.78 42.53
C VAL A 102 -34.67 -4.27 42.03
N THR A 103 -34.65 -5.14 41.00
CA THR A 103 -33.38 -5.60 40.38
C THR A 103 -32.69 -4.46 39.64
N PHE A 104 -33.42 -3.57 38.98
CA PHE A 104 -32.83 -2.42 38.28
C PHE A 104 -32.31 -1.36 39.25
N ARG A 105 -33.01 -1.15 40.41
CA ARG A 105 -32.55 -0.20 41.43
C ARG A 105 -31.30 -0.71 42.17
N GLY A 106 -31.13 -2.05 42.26
CA GLY A 106 -29.95 -2.67 42.85
C GLY A 106 -28.69 -2.51 42.01
N SER A 107 -28.85 -2.41 40.68
CA SER A 107 -27.73 -2.17 39.72
C SER A 107 -27.44 -0.68 39.45
N CYS A 108 -28.34 0.24 39.81
CA CYS A 108 -28.14 1.69 39.62
C CYS A 108 -27.53 2.40 40.83
N GLN A 109 -27.18 1.69 41.90
CA GLN A 109 -26.50 2.33 43.04
C GLN A 109 -24.99 2.58 42.80
N ALA A 110 -24.48 2.16 41.59
CA ALA A 110 -23.12 2.45 41.13
C ALA A 110 -23.04 3.64 40.14
N CYS A 111 -24.16 4.32 39.84
CA CYS A 111 -24.21 5.46 38.90
C CYS A 111 -24.64 6.77 39.58
N GLY A 112 -24.31 6.99 40.82
CA GLY A 112 -24.57 8.25 41.54
C GLY A 112 -23.27 8.85 42.06
N ASP A 113 -22.98 10.08 41.63
CA ASP A 113 -21.93 10.97 42.13
C ASP A 113 -20.52 10.79 41.55
N SER A 114 -20.32 11.27 40.36
CA SER A 114 -19.06 11.90 40.00
C SER A 114 -19.33 13.35 39.58
N VAL A 115 -19.64 14.16 40.53
CA VAL A 115 -19.45 15.61 40.47
C VAL A 115 -17.95 15.87 40.61
N LEU A 116 -17.45 16.62 39.62
CA LEU A 116 -16.11 17.20 39.60
C LEU A 116 -15.70 17.72 40.96
N MET A 117 -14.69 17.12 41.60
CA MET A 117 -13.86 17.79 42.55
C MET A 117 -12.43 17.79 42.01
N VAL A 118 -12.03 18.97 41.56
CA VAL A 118 -10.65 19.38 41.44
C VAL A 118 -10.09 19.43 42.86
N GLY A 119 -9.20 18.52 43.18
CA GLY A 119 -8.47 18.52 44.44
C GLY A 119 -7.09 17.92 44.21
N GLU A 120 -6.09 18.81 44.24
CA GLU A 120 -4.69 18.42 44.39
C GLU A 120 -4.55 17.53 45.62
N ASP A 121 -4.03 16.30 45.39
CA ASP A 121 -3.16 15.64 46.40
C ASP A 121 -2.38 14.51 45.73
N VAL A 122 -1.11 14.81 45.54
CA VAL A 122 -0.05 13.87 45.18
C VAL A 122 0.24 13.02 46.42
N ASN A 123 -0.07 11.75 46.34
CA ASN A 123 0.54 10.61 47.03
C ASN A 123 -0.51 9.51 47.33
N SER A 124 -0.67 8.60 46.38
CA SER A 124 -1.14 7.26 46.68
C SER A 124 -0.20 6.28 46.00
N GLU A 125 0.57 5.59 46.80
CA GLU A 125 1.33 4.40 46.44
C GLU A 125 0.39 3.43 45.71
N LEU A 126 0.75 3.10 44.48
CA LEU A 126 0.07 2.09 43.66
C LEU A 126 0.19 0.73 44.38
N ASP A 127 -0.90 0.26 44.90
CA ASP A 127 -1.07 -1.10 45.42
C ASP A 127 -0.93 -2.09 44.27
N LEU A 128 0.23 -2.70 44.14
CA LEU A 128 0.61 -3.60 43.03
C LEU A 128 -0.01 -5.01 43.16
N ASN A 129 -1.04 -5.22 43.99
CA ASN A 129 -1.54 -6.56 44.29
C ASN A 129 -3.04 -6.81 44.06
N SER A 130 -3.74 -5.99 43.34
CA SER A 130 -5.12 -6.26 42.97
C SER A 130 -5.33 -6.21 41.46
N GLY A 131 -5.54 -7.38 40.88
CA GLY A 131 -6.18 -7.70 39.59
C GLY A 131 -5.92 -6.77 38.40
N LEU A 132 -5.38 -7.32 37.33
CA LEU A 132 -5.22 -6.73 35.98
C LEU A 132 -6.30 -5.67 35.68
N GLY A 133 -6.04 -4.41 36.03
CA GLY A 133 -6.87 -3.28 35.63
C GLY A 133 -6.76 -3.09 34.13
N THR A 134 -7.87 -3.14 33.44
CA THR A 134 -7.92 -2.75 32.02
C THR A 134 -7.50 -1.29 31.91
N LEU A 135 -6.35 -1.01 31.27
CA LEU A 135 -5.90 0.34 31.00
C LEU A 135 -6.89 0.99 29.99
N TYR A 136 -7.44 2.12 30.36
CA TYR A 136 -8.32 2.89 29.49
C TYR A 136 -7.52 3.62 28.41
N TRP A 137 -8.17 3.99 27.32
CA TRP A 137 -7.54 4.74 26.21
C TRP A 137 -6.79 5.99 26.69
N SER A 138 -7.41 6.76 27.58
CA SER A 138 -6.78 7.97 28.16
C SER A 138 -5.47 7.68 28.88
N ASP A 139 -5.40 6.56 29.60
CA ASP A 139 -4.21 6.18 30.38
C ASP A 139 -3.09 5.71 29.44
N LEU A 140 -3.44 4.95 28.39
CA LEU A 140 -2.50 4.53 27.35
C LEU A 140 -1.95 5.72 26.57
N GLN A 141 -2.80 6.66 26.22
CA GLN A 141 -2.39 7.89 25.55
C GLN A 141 -1.47 8.73 26.43
N ALA A 142 -1.84 8.96 27.69
CA ALA A 142 -1.02 9.71 28.65
C ALA A 142 0.33 9.04 28.89
N MET A 143 0.35 7.71 29.06
CA MET A 143 1.56 6.93 29.21
C MET A 143 2.46 7.05 27.98
N PHE A 144 1.90 6.91 26.79
CA PHE A 144 2.63 7.03 25.53
C PHE A 144 3.24 8.43 25.36
N LEU A 145 2.44 9.48 25.53
CA LEU A 145 2.92 10.87 25.39
C LEU A 145 4.00 11.21 26.42
N ARG A 146 3.90 10.69 27.64
CA ARG A 146 4.93 10.86 28.66
C ARG A 146 6.25 10.24 28.21
N PHE A 147 6.29 8.98 27.83
CA PHE A 147 7.54 8.30 27.45
C PHE A 147 8.12 8.83 26.15
N LEU A 148 7.28 9.19 25.16
CA LEU A 148 7.74 9.84 23.93
C LEU A 148 8.35 11.22 24.21
N GLY A 149 7.86 11.96 25.21
CA GLY A 149 8.40 13.26 25.61
C GLY A 149 9.74 13.21 26.33
N GLU A 150 10.13 12.07 26.87
CA GLU A 150 11.43 11.84 27.50
C GLU A 150 12.55 11.49 26.50
N GLY A 151 12.21 11.34 25.21
CA GLY A 151 13.13 10.92 24.17
C GLY A 151 14.09 12.00 23.66
N HIS A 152 15.09 11.54 22.93
CA HIS A 152 16.18 12.38 22.38
C HIS A 152 16.14 12.42 20.84
N LEU A 153 14.96 12.59 20.25
CA LEU A 153 14.71 12.47 18.82
C LEU A 153 15.67 13.34 17.96
N GLU A 154 15.90 14.60 18.37
CA GLU A 154 16.80 15.50 17.63
C GLU A 154 18.24 15.02 17.62
N ASP A 155 18.76 14.58 18.77
CA ASP A 155 20.11 14.06 18.88
C ASP A 155 20.28 12.77 18.07
N THR A 156 19.27 11.92 18.06
CA THR A 156 19.24 10.69 17.24
C THR A 156 19.27 11.02 15.76
N ILE A 157 18.49 11.99 15.28
CA ILE A 157 18.52 12.47 13.88
C ILE A 157 19.93 12.99 13.55
N ARG A 158 20.50 13.81 14.42
CA ARG A 158 21.84 14.40 14.20
C ARG A 158 22.91 13.31 14.10
N VAL A 159 22.92 12.35 15.01
CA VAL A 159 23.91 11.27 15.04
C VAL A 159 23.78 10.36 13.83
N THR A 160 22.54 10.02 13.42
CA THR A 160 22.29 9.14 12.27
C THR A 160 22.69 9.77 10.94
N THR A 161 22.73 11.11 10.83
CA THR A 161 23.14 11.85 9.61
C THR A 161 24.64 12.12 9.49
N LEU A 162 25.44 11.78 10.50
CA LEU A 162 26.88 12.01 10.47
C LEU A 162 27.65 11.15 9.46
N ARG A 163 27.02 10.09 8.93
CA ARG A 163 27.66 9.11 8.05
C ARG A 163 26.89 8.98 6.73
N GLU A 164 27.62 8.63 5.67
CA GLU A 164 26.98 8.23 4.41
C GLU A 164 26.24 6.90 4.60
N ARG A 165 25.10 6.78 3.93
CA ARG A 165 24.12 5.69 4.16
C ARG A 165 23.84 4.89 2.89
N VAL A 166 24.84 4.78 2.01
CA VAL A 166 24.70 4.01 0.77
C VAL A 166 24.59 2.51 1.09
N ALA A 167 23.56 1.84 0.55
CA ALA A 167 23.34 0.41 0.75
C ALA A 167 24.57 -0.41 0.36
N GLY A 168 24.90 -1.44 1.17
CA GLY A 168 26.09 -2.27 0.97
C GLY A 168 27.43 -1.62 1.34
N SER A 169 27.46 -0.39 1.82
CA SER A 169 28.69 0.27 2.28
C SER A 169 29.12 -0.21 3.67
N THR A 170 30.41 -0.07 3.98
CA THR A 170 30.95 -0.39 5.32
C THR A 170 30.37 0.50 6.42
N MET A 171 30.00 1.73 6.08
CA MET A 171 29.36 2.67 6.99
C MET A 171 27.93 2.20 7.31
N MET A 172 27.21 1.67 6.32
CA MET A 172 25.91 1.06 6.52
C MET A 172 25.98 -0.17 7.44
N ALA A 173 26.98 -1.04 7.25
CA ALA A 173 27.18 -2.20 8.13
C ALA A 173 27.42 -1.79 9.60
N THR A 174 28.08 -0.67 9.85
CA THR A 174 28.24 -0.12 11.20
C THR A 174 26.91 0.38 11.76
N LEU A 175 26.10 1.09 10.95
CA LEU A 175 24.78 1.56 11.36
C LEU A 175 23.83 0.40 11.66
N VAL A 176 23.87 -0.69 10.88
CA VAL A 176 23.13 -1.94 11.16
C VAL A 176 23.45 -2.46 12.56
N LYS A 177 24.75 -2.51 12.92
CA LYS A 177 25.17 -2.95 14.23
C LYS A 177 24.68 -2.01 15.33
N ASP A 178 24.82 -0.69 15.15
CA ASP A 178 24.41 0.31 16.14
C ASP A 178 22.88 0.17 16.43
N ILE A 179 22.06 -0.02 15.39
CA ILE A 179 20.60 -0.22 15.53
C ILE A 179 20.29 -1.56 16.20
N LEU A 180 20.97 -2.63 15.81
CA LEU A 180 20.79 -3.96 16.40
C LEU A 180 21.13 -3.97 17.89
N ASP A 181 22.24 -3.33 18.27
CA ASP A 181 22.68 -3.17 19.66
C ASP A 181 21.64 -2.36 20.46
N MET A 182 21.08 -1.30 19.86
CA MET A 182 20.02 -0.51 20.46
C MET A 182 18.75 -1.34 20.68
N PHE A 183 18.25 -2.04 19.65
CA PHE A 183 17.08 -2.92 19.79
C PHE A 183 17.28 -4.00 20.86
N SER A 184 18.45 -4.63 20.88
CA SER A 184 18.80 -5.67 21.85
C SER A 184 18.90 -5.13 23.28
N SER A 185 19.16 -3.82 23.45
CA SER A 185 19.19 -3.18 24.77
C SER A 185 17.79 -2.90 25.33
N GLN A 186 16.75 -2.90 24.49
CA GLN A 186 15.36 -2.68 24.89
C GLN A 186 14.70 -3.97 25.36
N LYS A 187 13.61 -3.83 26.12
CA LYS A 187 12.80 -4.98 26.55
C LYS A 187 11.84 -5.38 25.44
N LEU A 188 12.36 -6.12 24.47
CA LEU A 188 11.63 -6.66 23.32
C LEU A 188 11.62 -8.19 23.40
N ASP A 189 10.57 -8.81 22.87
CA ASP A 189 10.46 -10.27 22.91
C ASP A 189 11.39 -10.93 21.90
N HIS A 190 11.54 -10.35 20.69
CA HIS A 190 12.40 -10.87 19.63
C HIS A 190 13.13 -9.74 18.90
N VAL A 191 14.41 -9.96 18.61
CA VAL A 191 15.25 -9.08 17.77
C VAL A 191 16.08 -9.96 16.85
N TRP A 192 16.05 -9.70 15.52
CA TRP A 192 16.81 -10.47 14.54
C TRP A 192 17.15 -9.65 13.30
N THR A 193 17.97 -10.20 12.42
CA THR A 193 18.30 -9.63 11.12
C THR A 193 18.04 -10.65 10.02
N ASP A 194 17.66 -10.15 8.85
CA ASP A 194 17.51 -10.92 7.63
C ASP A 194 18.40 -10.35 6.54
N THR A 195 19.22 -11.17 5.89
CA THR A 195 20.22 -10.71 4.94
C THR A 195 20.01 -11.33 3.56
N HIS A 196 19.88 -10.46 2.57
CA HIS A 196 19.68 -10.80 1.17
C HIS A 196 20.90 -10.40 0.33
N TYR A 197 21.18 -11.14 -0.74
CA TYR A 197 22.29 -10.90 -1.66
C TYR A 197 21.77 -10.45 -3.01
N VAL A 198 21.55 -9.16 -3.13
CA VAL A 198 20.82 -8.53 -4.25
C VAL A 198 21.76 -7.98 -5.33
N GLY A 199 21.25 -7.86 -6.53
CA GLY A 199 21.98 -7.32 -7.68
C GLY A 199 21.90 -5.80 -7.74
N LEU A 200 22.73 -5.06 -6.99
CA LEU A 200 22.75 -3.60 -7.08
C LEU A 200 23.69 -3.12 -8.20
N GLN A 201 23.35 -1.97 -8.80
CA GLN A 201 24.23 -1.29 -9.75
C GLN A 201 24.89 -0.06 -9.10
N PHE A 202 26.18 0.09 -9.37
CA PHE A 202 27.02 1.20 -8.93
C PHE A 202 27.73 1.86 -10.12
N PRO A 203 28.18 3.12 -10.01
CA PRO A 203 28.99 3.75 -11.05
C PRO A 203 30.32 3.04 -11.22
N ASP A 204 30.82 2.89 -12.44
CA ASP A 204 32.20 2.46 -12.69
C ASP A 204 33.12 3.68 -12.63
N LEU A 205 33.80 3.86 -11.51
CA LEU A 205 34.73 4.99 -11.32
C LEU A 205 35.98 4.90 -12.19
N ALA A 206 36.34 3.70 -12.72
CA ALA A 206 37.44 3.53 -13.65
C ALA A 206 37.05 3.99 -15.07
N HIS A 207 35.77 3.81 -15.43
CA HIS A 207 35.23 4.22 -16.72
C HIS A 207 33.95 5.04 -16.47
N PRO A 208 34.07 6.30 -16.02
CA PRO A 208 32.89 7.09 -15.65
C PRO A 208 31.98 7.34 -16.85
N ASN A 209 30.72 7.61 -16.55
CA ASN A 209 29.73 8.01 -17.55
C ASN A 209 30.18 9.30 -18.25
N THR A 210 29.94 9.41 -19.56
CA THR A 210 30.35 10.57 -20.34
C THR A 210 29.26 11.07 -21.26
N LEU A 211 29.32 12.38 -21.55
CA LEU A 211 28.41 13.07 -22.45
C LEU A 211 29.23 13.93 -23.43
N HIS A 212 29.04 13.72 -24.73
CA HIS A 212 29.80 14.41 -25.78
C HIS A 212 28.89 15.03 -26.82
N TRP A 213 29.25 16.21 -27.32
CA TRP A 213 28.73 16.69 -28.59
C TRP A 213 29.32 15.84 -29.73
N VAL A 214 28.48 15.57 -30.76
CA VAL A 214 28.90 14.78 -31.94
C VAL A 214 28.72 15.60 -33.20
N ASP A 215 29.65 15.41 -34.14
CA ASP A 215 29.52 16.02 -35.45
C ASP A 215 28.57 15.23 -36.37
N ALA A 216 28.40 15.72 -37.60
CA ALA A 216 27.55 15.08 -38.61
C ALA A 216 28.06 13.68 -39.04
N ALA A 217 29.35 13.38 -38.83
CA ALA A 217 29.97 12.08 -39.09
C ALA A 217 29.87 11.13 -37.88
N GLY A 218 29.33 11.58 -36.78
CA GLY A 218 29.19 10.79 -35.53
C GLY A 218 30.47 10.75 -34.69
N SER A 219 31.46 11.59 -34.97
CA SER A 219 32.69 11.67 -34.15
C SER A 219 32.47 12.59 -32.96
N ALA A 220 32.94 12.17 -31.78
CA ALA A 220 32.88 12.98 -30.53
C ALA A 220 33.78 14.20 -30.67
N GLN A 221 33.23 15.38 -30.39
CA GLN A 221 33.96 16.65 -30.47
C GLN A 221 34.31 17.18 -29.11
N GLU A 222 33.35 17.62 -28.34
CA GLU A 222 33.50 18.27 -27.05
C GLU A 222 32.87 17.43 -25.97
N GLN A 223 33.62 17.09 -24.92
CA GLN A 223 33.08 16.44 -23.73
C GLN A 223 32.42 17.49 -22.84
N LEU A 224 31.17 17.24 -22.47
CA LEU A 224 30.48 18.03 -21.48
C LEU A 224 30.89 17.53 -20.08
N PRO A 225 31.28 18.43 -19.16
CA PRO A 225 31.63 18.01 -17.81
C PRO A 225 30.38 17.51 -17.08
N LEU A 226 30.41 16.28 -16.62
CA LEU A 226 29.51 15.81 -15.59
C LEU A 226 30.14 16.25 -14.26
N GLU A 227 29.65 17.34 -13.71
CA GLU A 227 30.23 18.02 -12.53
C GLU A 227 30.30 17.12 -11.28
N ASP A 228 29.40 16.13 -11.21
CA ASP A 228 29.42 15.09 -10.19
C ASP A 228 29.54 13.72 -10.88
N PRO A 229 30.75 13.14 -10.98
CA PRO A 229 30.97 11.89 -11.71
C PRO A 229 30.42 10.65 -10.99
N GLU A 230 30.08 10.77 -9.72
CA GLU A 230 29.48 9.68 -8.95
C GLU A 230 27.97 9.61 -9.14
N VAL A 231 27.36 10.63 -9.73
CA VAL A 231 25.90 10.66 -9.97
C VAL A 231 25.54 9.80 -11.18
N TYR A 232 24.63 8.89 -10.98
CA TYR A 232 24.16 7.95 -11.98
C TYR A 232 22.70 7.56 -11.71
N CYS A 233 22.08 6.84 -12.65
CA CYS A 233 20.81 6.16 -12.44
C CYS A 233 21.08 4.67 -12.22
N PRO A 234 20.84 4.12 -11.02
CA PRO A 234 20.81 2.67 -10.85
C PRO A 234 19.84 2.00 -11.82
N TYR A 235 20.25 0.84 -12.32
CA TYR A 235 19.50 0.04 -13.29
C TYR A 235 19.36 0.67 -14.69
N SER A 236 20.07 1.75 -14.97
CA SER A 236 20.18 2.26 -16.34
C SER A 236 20.85 1.22 -17.26
N ALA A 237 20.37 1.08 -18.48
CA ALA A 237 21.06 0.28 -19.47
C ALA A 237 22.48 0.80 -19.67
N THR A 238 23.46 -0.11 -19.70
CA THR A 238 24.84 0.18 -20.04
C THR A 238 25.03 0.24 -21.55
N GLY A 239 25.90 1.15 -22.01
CA GLY A 239 26.16 1.29 -23.42
C GLY A 239 26.24 2.74 -23.89
N ASN A 240 26.15 2.95 -25.20
CA ASN A 240 26.18 4.27 -25.78
C ASN A 240 24.91 4.55 -26.59
N ALA A 241 24.39 5.76 -26.44
CA ALA A 241 23.27 6.26 -27.23
C ALA A 241 23.67 7.56 -27.91
N THR A 242 23.35 7.69 -29.20
CA THR A 242 23.63 8.89 -29.97
C THR A 242 22.35 9.39 -30.63
N GLY A 243 21.97 10.64 -30.41
CA GLY A 243 20.76 11.19 -30.96
C GLY A 243 20.71 12.72 -30.92
N LYS A 244 19.77 13.30 -31.62
CA LYS A 244 19.51 14.74 -31.54
C LYS A 244 18.83 15.07 -30.24
N LEU A 245 19.24 16.17 -29.60
CA LEU A 245 18.66 16.59 -28.32
C LEU A 245 17.27 17.19 -28.49
N VAL A 246 16.31 16.75 -27.68
CA VAL A 246 14.92 17.24 -27.62
C VAL A 246 14.56 17.55 -26.17
N TYR A 247 13.93 18.70 -25.91
CA TYR A 247 13.41 19.05 -24.58
C TYR A 247 11.97 18.54 -24.44
N ALA A 248 11.69 17.78 -23.40
CA ALA A 248 10.43 17.07 -23.22
C ALA A 248 9.78 17.30 -21.84
N HIS A 249 9.93 18.50 -21.27
CA HIS A 249 9.31 18.89 -19.99
C HIS A 249 9.59 17.88 -18.88
N TYR A 250 8.55 17.21 -18.33
CA TYR A 250 8.72 16.14 -17.35
C TYR A 250 8.80 14.74 -17.97
N GLY A 251 8.66 14.60 -19.28
CA GLY A 251 8.72 13.31 -19.98
C GLY A 251 7.49 12.43 -19.76
N ARG A 252 6.33 13.01 -19.43
CA ARG A 252 5.07 12.31 -19.30
C ARG A 252 4.52 11.89 -20.68
N PRO A 253 3.62 10.91 -20.75
CA PRO A 253 2.98 10.52 -22.02
C PRO A 253 2.36 11.70 -22.76
N GLU A 254 1.70 12.64 -22.02
CA GLU A 254 1.07 13.83 -22.59
C GLU A 254 2.11 14.79 -23.19
N ASP A 255 3.25 14.99 -22.51
CA ASP A 255 4.34 15.84 -22.95
C ASP A 255 4.92 15.32 -24.28
N LEU A 256 5.13 14.00 -24.42
CA LEU A 256 5.66 13.39 -25.64
C LEU A 256 4.63 13.36 -26.78
N GLN A 257 3.36 13.20 -26.47
CA GLN A 257 2.29 13.31 -27.46
C GLN A 257 2.18 14.75 -27.99
N GLU A 258 2.33 15.75 -27.15
CA GLU A 258 2.34 17.16 -27.56
C GLU A 258 3.53 17.49 -28.48
N LEU A 259 4.72 16.95 -28.17
CA LEU A 259 5.89 17.08 -29.05
C LEU A 259 5.64 16.49 -30.44
N ARG A 260 5.05 15.28 -30.50
CA ARG A 260 4.65 14.67 -31.77
C ARG A 260 3.63 15.53 -32.54
N ALA A 261 2.64 16.06 -31.83
CA ALA A 261 1.63 16.94 -32.43
C ALA A 261 2.23 18.23 -33.01
N LYS A 262 3.33 18.71 -32.43
CA LYS A 262 4.11 19.87 -32.93
C LYS A 262 5.13 19.50 -34.01
N GLY A 263 5.16 18.25 -34.45
CA GLY A 263 6.05 17.77 -35.50
C GLY A 263 7.50 17.55 -35.06
N VAL A 264 7.76 17.41 -33.75
CA VAL A 264 9.08 17.05 -33.22
C VAL A 264 9.25 15.53 -33.30
N GLU A 265 10.30 15.09 -34.01
CA GLU A 265 10.64 13.66 -34.12
C GLU A 265 11.31 13.20 -32.83
N LEU A 266 10.74 12.16 -32.22
CA LEU A 266 11.23 11.58 -30.96
C LEU A 266 12.07 10.32 -31.18
N ALA A 267 11.72 9.51 -32.19
CA ALA A 267 12.44 8.28 -32.46
C ALA A 267 13.91 8.58 -32.83
N GLY A 268 14.83 7.84 -32.17
CA GLY A 268 16.27 8.05 -32.37
C GLY A 268 16.84 9.33 -31.72
N SER A 269 16.07 10.05 -30.91
CA SER A 269 16.53 11.24 -30.19
C SER A 269 17.04 10.94 -28.79
N LEU A 270 17.70 11.91 -28.16
CA LEU A 270 17.98 11.98 -26.71
C LEU A 270 17.05 13.00 -26.08
N LEU A 271 16.36 12.61 -25.01
CA LEU A 271 15.47 13.52 -24.29
C LEU A 271 16.20 14.25 -23.16
N LEU A 272 15.89 15.52 -23.00
CA LEU A 272 16.21 16.32 -21.83
C LEU A 272 14.91 16.56 -21.05
N VAL A 273 14.80 16.01 -19.83
CA VAL A 273 13.60 16.07 -19.00
C VAL A 273 13.91 16.64 -17.62
N ARG A 274 12.94 17.32 -17.01
CA ARG A 274 13.01 17.81 -15.64
C ARG A 274 12.82 16.65 -14.65
N ALA A 275 13.54 16.69 -13.53
CA ALA A 275 13.23 15.88 -12.36
C ALA A 275 11.88 16.29 -11.75
N GLY A 276 11.29 15.43 -10.91
CA GLY A 276 10.02 15.71 -10.23
C GLY A 276 8.77 15.27 -11.01
N ILE A 277 7.62 15.40 -10.38
CA ILE A 277 6.26 14.97 -10.79
C ILE A 277 6.14 13.44 -10.96
N THR A 278 6.99 12.81 -11.75
CA THR A 278 7.01 11.36 -11.95
C THR A 278 8.40 10.80 -11.61
N SER A 279 8.47 9.52 -11.28
CA SER A 279 9.74 8.85 -10.97
C SER A 279 10.65 8.81 -12.20
N PHE A 280 11.94 8.64 -11.98
CA PHE A 280 12.92 8.49 -13.07
C PHE A 280 12.61 7.25 -13.92
N ALA A 281 12.18 6.16 -13.27
CA ALA A 281 11.77 4.94 -13.94
C ALA A 281 10.62 5.17 -14.93
N GLN A 282 9.57 5.90 -14.52
CA GLN A 282 8.46 6.23 -15.40
C GLN A 282 8.88 7.10 -16.60
N LYS A 283 9.76 8.10 -16.37
CA LYS A 283 10.28 8.95 -17.45
C LYS A 283 11.01 8.14 -18.51
N VAL A 284 11.87 7.22 -18.09
CA VAL A 284 12.68 6.40 -18.99
C VAL A 284 11.83 5.36 -19.71
N ALA A 285 10.90 4.71 -19.02
CA ALA A 285 9.97 3.76 -19.63
C ALA A 285 9.09 4.42 -20.71
N VAL A 286 8.50 5.57 -20.40
CA VAL A 286 7.70 6.34 -21.38
C VAL A 286 8.57 6.78 -22.57
N ALA A 287 9.80 7.25 -22.35
CA ALA A 287 10.70 7.62 -23.43
C ALA A 287 11.01 6.43 -24.35
N GLN A 288 11.25 5.25 -23.78
CA GLN A 288 11.49 4.03 -24.54
C GLN A 288 10.31 3.65 -25.44
N ASP A 289 9.07 3.75 -24.96
CA ASP A 289 7.85 3.48 -25.74
C ASP A 289 7.70 4.40 -26.97
N PHE A 290 8.29 5.59 -26.90
CA PHE A 290 8.30 6.54 -28.01
C PHE A 290 9.52 6.39 -28.96
N GLY A 291 10.36 5.37 -28.75
CA GLY A 291 11.53 5.06 -29.58
C GLY A 291 12.74 5.98 -29.35
N VAL A 292 12.80 6.61 -28.19
CA VAL A 292 13.93 7.45 -27.76
C VAL A 292 15.15 6.57 -27.46
N GLN A 293 16.36 7.08 -27.67
CA GLN A 293 17.61 6.34 -27.49
C GLN A 293 18.25 6.53 -26.12
N GLY A 294 17.89 7.59 -25.38
CA GLY A 294 18.41 7.83 -24.04
C GLY A 294 17.81 9.09 -23.40
N VAL A 295 17.95 9.20 -22.09
CA VAL A 295 17.31 10.24 -21.29
C VAL A 295 18.31 10.95 -20.39
N LEU A 296 18.30 12.29 -20.43
CA LEU A 296 19.03 13.16 -19.50
C LEU A 296 18.03 13.81 -18.56
N ILE A 297 18.26 13.68 -17.24
CA ILE A 297 17.35 14.17 -16.21
C ILE A 297 18.02 15.26 -15.40
N TYR A 298 17.37 16.43 -15.26
CA TYR A 298 17.97 17.56 -14.53
C TYR A 298 17.00 18.20 -13.54
N PRO A 299 17.50 18.73 -12.39
CA PRO A 299 16.69 19.52 -11.48
C PRO A 299 16.50 20.94 -12.01
N ASP A 300 15.25 21.42 -12.06
CA ASP A 300 14.94 22.81 -12.40
C ASP A 300 14.59 23.60 -11.13
N PRO A 301 15.19 24.78 -10.88
CA PRO A 301 14.85 25.60 -9.72
C PRO A 301 13.37 25.96 -9.59
N ALA A 302 12.60 25.94 -10.68
CA ALA A 302 11.16 26.18 -10.64
C ALA A 302 10.39 25.11 -9.83
N ASP A 303 10.96 23.92 -9.67
CA ASP A 303 10.34 22.79 -8.96
C ASP A 303 10.58 22.83 -7.45
N PHE A 304 11.41 23.76 -6.97
CA PHE A 304 11.75 23.92 -5.57
C PHE A 304 11.09 25.16 -4.96
N SER A 305 11.11 25.25 -3.62
CA SER A 305 10.64 26.45 -2.92
C SER A 305 11.32 27.71 -3.44
N GLN A 306 10.53 28.75 -3.68
CA GLN A 306 11.00 30.04 -4.16
C GLN A 306 11.22 31.04 -3.00
N ASP A 307 11.16 30.58 -1.74
CA ASP A 307 11.43 31.42 -0.57
C ASP A 307 12.93 31.78 -0.54
N PRO A 308 13.29 33.07 -0.67
CA PRO A 308 14.70 33.50 -0.70
C PRO A 308 15.42 33.27 0.64
N HIS A 309 14.69 33.00 1.72
CA HIS A 309 15.26 32.71 3.04
C HIS A 309 15.55 31.22 3.26
N LYS A 310 15.16 30.36 2.33
CA LYS A 310 15.42 28.92 2.39
C LYS A 310 16.56 28.52 1.46
N PRO A 311 17.38 27.54 1.85
CA PRO A 311 18.45 27.07 1.00
C PRO A 311 17.88 26.34 -0.22
N GLY A 312 18.44 26.61 -1.41
CA GLY A 312 18.12 25.90 -2.65
C GLY A 312 19.20 24.89 -3.02
N LEU A 313 18.89 23.97 -3.93
CA LEU A 313 19.86 23.03 -4.46
C LEU A 313 20.95 23.78 -5.25
N PRO A 314 22.23 23.55 -4.98
CA PRO A 314 23.32 24.14 -5.75
C PRO A 314 23.26 23.72 -7.23
N SER A 315 23.47 24.66 -8.14
CA SER A 315 23.29 24.45 -9.59
C SER A 315 24.24 23.40 -10.22
N TYR A 316 25.31 23.05 -9.52
CA TYR A 316 26.28 22.02 -9.93
C TYR A 316 25.89 20.62 -9.45
N ARG A 317 24.88 20.49 -8.58
CA ARG A 317 24.40 19.19 -8.09
C ARG A 317 23.36 18.59 -9.01
N ALA A 318 23.43 17.28 -9.18
CA ALA A 318 22.39 16.49 -9.83
C ALA A 318 21.60 15.68 -8.77
N VAL A 319 20.46 15.15 -9.17
CA VAL A 319 19.57 14.35 -8.32
C VAL A 319 19.71 12.89 -8.71
N TYR A 320 19.88 11.99 -7.73
CA TYR A 320 19.89 10.53 -7.93
C TYR A 320 18.48 9.98 -8.15
N GLY A 321 18.39 8.79 -8.75
CA GLY A 321 17.14 8.05 -8.87
C GLY A 321 17.31 6.80 -9.71
N HIS A 322 16.72 5.68 -9.24
CA HIS A 322 16.72 4.44 -10.01
C HIS A 322 15.76 4.50 -11.19
N VAL A 323 16.02 3.69 -12.22
CA VAL A 323 15.21 3.66 -13.44
C VAL A 323 14.56 2.28 -13.72
N HIS A 324 14.56 1.39 -12.77
CA HIS A 324 13.76 0.17 -12.81
C HIS A 324 12.29 0.53 -12.57
N LEU A 325 11.41 0.24 -13.53
CA LEU A 325 9.96 0.44 -13.41
C LEU A 325 9.37 -0.73 -12.62
N GLY A 326 9.40 -0.63 -11.31
CA GLY A 326 8.99 -1.66 -10.36
C GLY A 326 9.67 -1.45 -9.02
N THR A 327 9.51 -2.41 -8.13
CA THR A 327 10.17 -2.47 -6.82
C THR A 327 10.89 -3.82 -6.67
N GLY A 328 11.86 -3.89 -5.77
CA GLY A 328 12.65 -5.09 -5.51
C GLY A 328 13.86 -5.26 -6.44
N ASP A 329 14.58 -6.39 -6.28
CA ASP A 329 15.72 -6.72 -7.13
C ASP A 329 15.27 -7.06 -8.55
N PRO A 330 15.63 -6.26 -9.58
CA PRO A 330 15.19 -6.52 -10.94
C PRO A 330 15.82 -7.78 -11.57
N TYR A 331 16.76 -8.42 -10.90
CA TYR A 331 17.45 -9.60 -11.38
C TYR A 331 16.95 -10.91 -10.78
N THR A 332 16.08 -10.83 -9.79
CA THR A 332 15.37 -11.96 -9.16
C THR A 332 13.89 -11.68 -8.92
N PRO A 333 13.16 -11.09 -9.90
CA PRO A 333 11.79 -10.65 -9.67
C PRO A 333 10.89 -11.81 -9.23
N GLY A 334 10.22 -11.62 -8.09
CA GLY A 334 9.31 -12.62 -7.51
C GLY A 334 9.99 -13.75 -6.73
N PHE A 335 11.30 -13.68 -6.51
CA PHE A 335 12.05 -14.67 -5.75
C PHE A 335 13.07 -14.03 -4.83
N PRO A 336 13.18 -14.46 -3.56
CA PRO A 336 14.12 -13.89 -2.61
C PRO A 336 15.58 -14.20 -2.98
N SER A 337 16.44 -13.19 -2.90
CA SER A 337 17.87 -13.27 -3.23
C SER A 337 18.69 -13.77 -2.04
N PHE A 338 18.76 -15.07 -1.84
CA PHE A 338 19.66 -15.69 -0.85
C PHE A 338 21.04 -16.01 -1.41
N ASN A 339 22.03 -16.07 -0.52
CA ASN A 339 23.36 -16.55 -0.89
C ASN A 339 23.26 -18.02 -1.34
N GLN A 340 23.70 -18.34 -2.55
CA GLN A 340 23.62 -19.65 -3.20
C GLN A 340 22.26 -20.02 -3.84
N THR A 341 21.32 -19.11 -3.98
CA THR A 341 20.12 -19.40 -4.74
C THR A 341 20.44 -19.48 -6.23
N GLN A 342 20.21 -20.64 -6.83
CA GLN A 342 20.40 -20.87 -8.27
C GLN A 342 19.05 -20.87 -8.97
N PHE A 343 18.47 -19.71 -9.13
CA PHE A 343 17.34 -19.55 -10.05
C PHE A 343 17.87 -19.22 -11.46
N PRO A 344 17.18 -19.63 -12.54
CA PRO A 344 17.52 -19.12 -13.86
C PRO A 344 17.39 -17.59 -13.81
N PRO A 345 18.37 -16.83 -14.30
CA PRO A 345 18.35 -15.38 -14.29
C PRO A 345 17.19 -14.89 -15.19
N VAL A 346 16.13 -14.46 -14.57
CA VAL A 346 15.00 -13.78 -15.24
C VAL A 346 15.11 -12.32 -14.87
N GLU A 347 15.35 -11.47 -15.85
CA GLU A 347 15.39 -10.03 -15.64
C GLU A 347 13.98 -9.46 -15.67
N SER A 348 13.71 -8.48 -14.79
CA SER A 348 12.45 -7.76 -14.76
C SER A 348 12.18 -7.06 -16.09
N SER A 349 10.95 -7.17 -16.58
CA SER A 349 10.47 -6.41 -17.74
C SER A 349 10.46 -4.90 -17.51
N GLY A 350 10.58 -4.44 -16.27
CA GLY A 350 10.70 -3.03 -15.89
C GLY A 350 12.10 -2.46 -16.03
N LEU A 351 13.11 -3.27 -16.36
CA LEU A 351 14.45 -2.76 -16.68
C LEU A 351 14.43 -2.01 -18.01
N PRO A 352 14.98 -0.79 -18.07
CA PRO A 352 15.03 -0.03 -19.33
C PRO A 352 16.07 -0.61 -20.29
N SER A 353 15.77 -0.56 -21.58
CA SER A 353 16.72 -0.90 -22.66
C SER A 353 17.56 0.30 -23.14
N ILE A 354 17.25 1.50 -22.67
CA ILE A 354 17.90 2.77 -23.03
C ILE A 354 18.67 3.35 -21.85
N PRO A 355 19.85 3.98 -22.10
CA PRO A 355 20.61 4.62 -21.05
C PRO A 355 19.95 5.90 -20.51
N ALA A 356 20.10 6.13 -19.22
CA ALA A 356 19.65 7.33 -18.53
C ALA A 356 20.76 7.90 -17.65
N GLN A 357 20.89 9.23 -17.60
CA GLN A 357 21.89 9.92 -16.81
C GLN A 357 21.32 11.18 -16.17
N PRO A 358 21.46 11.35 -14.85
CA PRO A 358 21.16 12.60 -14.18
C PRO A 358 22.29 13.62 -14.49
N ILE A 359 21.91 14.85 -14.66
CA ILE A 359 22.85 15.98 -14.93
C ILE A 359 22.50 17.17 -14.04
N SER A 360 23.48 18.02 -13.78
CA SER A 360 23.27 19.24 -13.03
C SER A 360 22.48 20.30 -13.81
N ALA A 361 21.92 21.28 -13.10
CA ALA A 361 21.25 22.43 -13.72
C ALA A 361 22.21 23.24 -14.61
N ASN A 362 23.50 23.37 -14.27
CA ASN A 362 24.51 24.04 -15.09
C ASN A 362 24.67 23.37 -16.45
N VAL A 363 24.80 22.05 -16.47
CA VAL A 363 24.90 21.28 -17.72
C VAL A 363 23.64 21.44 -18.55
N ALA A 364 22.45 21.37 -17.92
CA ALA A 364 21.16 21.53 -18.57
C ALA A 364 21.03 22.94 -19.24
N VAL A 365 21.50 24.01 -18.62
CA VAL A 365 21.55 25.37 -19.21
C VAL A 365 22.36 25.36 -20.50
N GLY A 366 23.54 24.71 -20.48
CA GLY A 366 24.39 24.58 -21.67
C GLY A 366 23.69 23.86 -22.83
N LEU A 367 22.94 22.81 -22.51
CA LEU A 367 22.17 22.03 -23.46
C LEU A 367 20.98 22.80 -24.02
N LEU A 368 20.17 23.44 -23.16
CA LEU A 368 18.97 24.20 -23.55
C LEU A 368 19.32 25.38 -24.48
N ARG A 369 20.47 26.04 -24.27
CA ARG A 369 20.94 27.13 -25.14
C ARG A 369 21.21 26.70 -26.59
N LYS A 370 21.57 25.43 -26.80
CA LYS A 370 21.87 24.90 -28.14
C LYS A 370 20.62 24.33 -28.86
N LEU A 371 19.48 24.25 -28.19
CA LEU A 371 18.23 23.80 -28.78
C LEU A 371 17.69 24.81 -29.80
N LYS A 372 17.15 24.28 -30.87
CA LYS A 372 16.49 25.02 -31.95
C LYS A 372 14.98 24.68 -32.01
N GLY A 373 14.30 25.04 -33.07
CA GLY A 373 12.90 24.71 -33.27
C GLY A 373 11.92 25.59 -32.49
N PRO A 374 10.68 25.13 -32.32
CA PRO A 374 9.62 25.89 -31.65
C PRO A 374 9.96 26.24 -30.22
N VAL A 375 9.43 27.37 -29.72
CA VAL A 375 9.52 27.75 -28.30
C VAL A 375 8.62 26.82 -27.52
N ALA A 376 9.08 26.37 -26.35
CA ALA A 376 8.28 25.56 -25.46
C ALA A 376 7.03 26.33 -24.96
N PRO A 377 5.92 25.63 -24.66
CA PRO A 377 4.77 26.21 -23.99
C PRO A 377 5.16 26.96 -22.70
N GLN A 378 4.36 27.91 -22.27
CA GLN A 378 4.70 28.75 -21.11
C GLN A 378 4.81 27.90 -19.83
N GLU A 379 3.92 26.93 -19.68
CA GLU A 379 3.88 25.98 -18.55
C GLU A 379 5.06 25.00 -18.51
N TRP A 380 5.78 24.84 -19.63
CA TRP A 380 6.98 24.00 -19.70
C TRP A 380 8.27 24.76 -19.36
N LYS A 381 8.20 26.09 -19.23
CA LYS A 381 9.37 26.88 -18.91
C LYS A 381 9.71 26.76 -17.44
N GLY A 382 10.96 26.48 -17.16
CA GLY A 382 11.52 26.51 -15.81
C GLY A 382 12.18 27.85 -15.45
N HIS A 383 12.97 27.83 -14.37
CA HIS A 383 13.66 29.01 -13.88
C HIS A 383 15.19 29.01 -14.14
N LEU A 384 15.67 28.22 -15.10
CA LEU A 384 17.09 28.24 -15.46
C LEU A 384 17.43 29.54 -16.18
N SER A 385 18.26 30.37 -15.56
CA SER A 385 18.61 31.70 -16.06
C SER A 385 19.26 31.68 -17.44
N GLY A 386 18.76 32.51 -18.35
CA GLY A 386 19.31 32.66 -19.71
C GLY A 386 19.08 31.47 -20.65
N SER A 387 18.10 30.61 -20.34
CA SER A 387 17.74 29.47 -21.17
C SER A 387 16.50 29.77 -22.02
N PRO A 388 16.54 29.63 -23.34
CA PRO A 388 15.44 29.99 -24.20
C PRO A 388 14.28 28.98 -24.25
N TYR A 389 14.40 27.82 -23.57
CA TYR A 389 13.42 26.71 -23.57
C TYR A 389 12.77 26.47 -24.93
N ARG A 390 13.53 25.87 -25.83
CA ARG A 390 13.05 25.45 -27.16
C ARG A 390 12.88 23.94 -27.17
N LEU A 391 11.95 23.44 -27.99
CA LEU A 391 11.60 22.01 -28.03
C LEU A 391 12.69 21.16 -28.73
N GLY A 392 13.50 21.77 -29.60
CA GLY A 392 14.46 21.06 -30.42
C GLY A 392 13.98 20.84 -31.87
N PRO A 393 14.69 20.06 -32.70
CA PRO A 393 15.92 19.35 -32.34
C PRO A 393 17.13 20.23 -32.15
N GLY A 394 18.00 19.85 -31.23
CA GLY A 394 19.34 20.41 -31.05
C GLY A 394 20.40 19.65 -31.82
N PRO A 395 21.69 19.96 -31.60
CA PRO A 395 22.82 19.18 -32.10
C PRO A 395 22.76 17.75 -31.58
N ALA A 396 23.47 16.83 -32.23
CA ALA A 396 23.58 15.46 -31.79
C ALA A 396 24.49 15.32 -30.54
N LEU A 397 24.06 14.49 -29.61
CA LEU A 397 24.81 14.14 -28.40
C LEU A 397 25.06 12.63 -28.39
N ARG A 398 26.17 12.23 -27.78
CA ARG A 398 26.46 10.86 -27.40
C ARG A 398 26.49 10.75 -25.88
N LEU A 399 25.64 9.93 -25.35
CA LEU A 399 25.61 9.53 -23.93
C LEU A 399 26.26 8.15 -23.81
N VAL A 400 27.23 8.00 -22.91
CA VAL A 400 27.83 6.71 -22.57
C VAL A 400 27.59 6.44 -21.10
N VAL A 401 26.97 5.30 -20.77
CA VAL A 401 26.70 4.84 -19.41
C VAL A 401 27.45 3.54 -19.16
N ASN A 402 28.22 3.52 -18.07
CA ASN A 402 29.11 2.43 -17.65
C ASN A 402 28.80 2.00 -16.20
N ASN A 403 27.56 1.64 -15.89
CA ASN A 403 27.22 1.13 -14.56
C ASN A 403 27.70 -0.31 -14.37
N ARG A 404 28.18 -0.63 -13.17
CA ARG A 404 28.63 -1.97 -12.81
C ARG A 404 27.66 -2.64 -11.84
N ARG A 405 27.17 -3.81 -12.20
CA ARG A 405 26.38 -4.68 -11.29
C ARG A 405 27.31 -5.35 -10.28
N ALA A 406 26.90 -5.37 -9.01
CA ALA A 406 27.57 -6.11 -7.95
C ALA A 406 26.53 -6.85 -7.09
N SER A 407 26.83 -8.10 -6.74
CA SER A 407 26.06 -8.78 -5.70
C SER A 407 26.40 -8.16 -4.36
N THR A 408 25.41 -7.60 -3.70
CA THR A 408 25.57 -6.76 -2.50
C THR A 408 24.73 -7.32 -1.38
N PRO A 409 25.31 -7.62 -0.21
CA PRO A 409 24.52 -7.98 0.96
C PRO A 409 23.78 -6.76 1.49
N ILE A 410 22.48 -6.91 1.67
CA ILE A 410 21.62 -5.96 2.38
C ILE A 410 21.00 -6.66 3.58
N SER A 411 20.82 -5.95 4.69
CA SER A 411 20.32 -6.52 5.94
C SER A 411 19.17 -5.71 6.49
N ASN A 412 18.00 -6.31 6.55
CA ASN A 412 16.86 -5.78 7.29
C ASN A 412 16.99 -6.12 8.78
N ILE A 413 16.52 -5.25 9.65
CA ILE A 413 16.58 -5.44 11.11
C ILE A 413 15.17 -5.44 11.65
N PHE A 414 14.85 -6.41 12.48
CA PHE A 414 13.52 -6.63 13.04
C PHE A 414 13.53 -6.59 14.55
N ALA A 415 12.47 -6.03 15.12
CA ALA A 415 12.20 -6.05 16.55
C ALA A 415 10.71 -6.29 16.79
N CYS A 416 10.35 -7.19 17.70
CA CYS A 416 8.96 -7.58 17.94
C CYS A 416 8.60 -7.44 19.42
N ILE A 417 7.40 -6.92 19.67
CA ILE A 417 6.68 -7.02 20.95
C ILE A 417 5.48 -7.92 20.68
N GLU A 418 5.42 -9.07 21.37
CA GLU A 418 4.35 -10.05 21.17
C GLU A 418 3.01 -9.58 21.75
N GLY A 419 1.95 -9.81 21.00
CA GLY A 419 0.58 -9.61 21.45
C GLY A 419 0.13 -10.70 22.43
N PHE A 420 -0.61 -10.34 23.44
CA PHE A 420 -1.06 -11.32 24.44
C PHE A 420 -2.31 -12.11 24.04
N ALA A 421 -3.17 -11.55 23.16
CA ALA A 421 -4.45 -12.17 22.76
C ALA A 421 -4.43 -12.69 21.31
N GLU A 422 -3.82 -11.93 20.40
CA GLU A 422 -3.70 -12.23 18.98
C GLU A 422 -2.23 -12.11 18.54
N PRO A 423 -1.30 -12.94 19.08
CA PRO A 423 0.14 -12.83 18.79
C PRO A 423 0.50 -13.08 17.33
N ASP A 424 -0.36 -13.76 16.58
CA ASP A 424 -0.23 -14.04 15.16
C ASP A 424 -0.73 -12.93 14.24
N HIS A 425 -1.32 -11.86 14.78
CA HIS A 425 -1.68 -10.65 14.06
C HIS A 425 -0.65 -9.55 14.32
N TYR A 426 -0.10 -8.97 13.25
CA TYR A 426 0.99 -8.01 13.34
C TYR A 426 0.57 -6.63 12.86
N VAL A 427 0.85 -5.60 13.63
CA VAL A 427 0.93 -4.22 13.17
C VAL A 427 2.38 -3.96 12.81
N VAL A 428 2.65 -3.70 11.54
CA VAL A 428 4.02 -3.60 11.01
C VAL A 428 4.40 -2.14 10.82
N ILE A 429 5.57 -1.75 11.31
CA ILE A 429 6.11 -0.39 11.18
C ILE A 429 7.49 -0.50 10.54
N GLY A 430 7.70 0.22 9.43
CA GLY A 430 8.97 0.21 8.73
C GLY A 430 9.55 1.59 8.48
N ALA A 431 10.87 1.67 8.50
CA ALA A 431 11.61 2.87 8.10
C ALA A 431 12.78 2.49 7.19
N GLN A 432 12.90 3.18 6.06
CA GLN A 432 14.08 3.09 5.22
C GLN A 432 15.31 3.60 5.98
N ARG A 433 16.45 2.91 5.85
CA ARG A 433 17.68 3.25 6.52
C ARG A 433 18.72 3.83 5.58
N ASP A 434 18.79 3.37 4.34
CA ASP A 434 19.76 3.81 3.34
C ASP A 434 19.40 5.15 2.68
N ALA A 435 20.39 5.80 2.07
CA ALA A 435 20.24 7.01 1.25
C ALA A 435 21.50 7.21 0.39
N TRP A 436 21.41 8.06 -0.66
CA TRP A 436 22.53 8.43 -1.53
C TRP A 436 23.59 9.34 -0.86
N GLY A 437 23.42 9.68 0.38
CA GLY A 437 24.29 10.55 1.17
C GLY A 437 23.96 10.47 2.66
N PRO A 438 24.01 11.58 3.41
CA PRO A 438 23.56 11.63 4.80
C PRO A 438 22.08 11.31 4.97
N GLY A 439 21.23 11.66 4.00
CA GLY A 439 19.84 11.27 3.94
C GLY A 439 18.99 11.75 5.11
N ALA A 440 19.13 13.02 5.51
CA ALA A 440 18.45 13.57 6.66
C ALA A 440 16.93 13.45 6.55
N ALA A 441 16.37 14.02 5.49
CA ALA A 441 14.93 13.94 5.23
C ALA A 441 14.52 12.60 4.65
N LYS A 442 15.37 12.00 3.82
CA LYS A 442 15.05 10.75 3.10
C LYS A 442 14.88 9.57 4.05
N SER A 443 15.78 9.39 5.02
CA SER A 443 15.78 8.17 5.84
C SER A 443 16.15 8.38 7.30
N ALA A 444 16.94 9.43 7.66
CA ALA A 444 17.41 9.57 9.03
C ALA A 444 16.30 9.95 10.00
N VAL A 445 15.39 10.84 9.62
CA VAL A 445 14.23 11.21 10.45
C VAL A 445 13.34 9.99 10.67
N GLY A 446 13.00 9.24 9.62
CA GLY A 446 12.18 8.02 9.75
C GLY A 446 12.86 6.97 10.63
N THR A 447 14.17 6.74 10.46
CA THR A 447 14.95 5.86 11.33
C THR A 447 14.91 6.33 12.78
N ALA A 448 15.10 7.62 13.06
CA ALA A 448 15.08 8.16 14.42
C ALA A 448 13.69 8.01 15.07
N ILE A 449 12.61 8.27 14.34
CA ILE A 449 11.24 8.05 14.82
C ILE A 449 11.02 6.56 15.13
N LEU A 450 11.49 5.65 14.29
CA LEU A 450 11.39 4.21 14.53
C LEU A 450 12.07 3.81 15.85
N LEU A 451 13.30 4.29 16.07
CA LEU A 451 14.08 4.01 17.28
C LEU A 451 13.39 4.57 18.53
N GLU A 452 12.87 5.78 18.45
CA GLU A 452 12.13 6.44 19.52
C GLU A 452 10.83 5.69 19.87
N LEU A 453 10.08 5.23 18.88
CA LEU A 453 8.88 4.42 19.07
C LEU A 453 9.21 3.08 19.73
N VAL A 454 10.27 2.40 19.32
CA VAL A 454 10.72 1.15 19.95
C VAL A 454 11.03 1.37 21.43
N GLN A 455 11.77 2.42 21.77
CA GLN A 455 12.09 2.77 23.17
C GLN A 455 10.83 3.12 23.97
N THR A 456 9.93 3.90 23.37
CA THR A 456 8.66 4.31 24.00
C THR A 456 7.78 3.10 24.30
N PHE A 457 7.56 2.21 23.31
CA PHE A 457 6.74 1.02 23.48
C PHE A 457 7.38 0.01 24.46
N SER A 458 8.71 -0.16 24.44
CA SER A 458 9.44 -0.96 25.43
C SER A 458 9.24 -0.42 26.84
N SER A 459 9.28 0.91 27.02
CA SER A 459 8.99 1.58 28.29
C SER A 459 7.53 1.37 28.72
N MET A 460 6.58 1.48 27.82
CA MET A 460 5.17 1.22 28.07
C MET A 460 4.94 -0.22 28.52
N VAL A 461 5.55 -1.21 27.84
CA VAL A 461 5.47 -2.63 28.24
C VAL A 461 6.07 -2.86 29.62
N SER A 462 7.18 -2.19 29.93
CA SER A 462 7.79 -2.25 31.27
C SER A 462 6.88 -1.67 32.36
N ASN A 463 5.96 -0.79 32.00
CA ASN A 463 4.98 -0.16 32.90
C ASN A 463 3.56 -0.73 32.75
N GLY A 464 3.43 -1.94 32.24
CA GLY A 464 2.18 -2.71 32.28
C GLY A 464 1.32 -2.66 31.01
N PHE A 465 1.74 -1.96 29.97
CA PHE A 465 1.06 -2.05 28.67
C PHE A 465 1.24 -3.44 28.08
N ARG A 466 0.14 -4.03 27.60
CA ARG A 466 0.15 -5.31 26.89
C ARG A 466 -0.66 -5.15 25.62
N PRO A 467 -0.04 -5.10 24.45
CA PRO A 467 -0.78 -5.04 23.19
C PRO A 467 -1.53 -6.36 22.96
N ARG A 468 -2.73 -6.29 22.40
CA ARG A 468 -3.49 -7.51 22.03
C ARG A 468 -2.82 -8.20 20.84
N ARG A 469 -2.33 -7.42 19.86
CA ARG A 469 -1.66 -7.85 18.64
C ARG A 469 -0.20 -7.48 18.69
N SER A 470 0.61 -8.26 18.01
CA SER A 470 2.05 -8.05 17.96
C SER A 470 2.40 -6.75 17.24
N LEU A 471 3.41 -6.05 17.74
CA LEU A 471 4.03 -4.89 17.08
C LEU A 471 5.36 -5.33 16.48
N LEU A 472 5.53 -5.13 15.17
CA LEU A 472 6.72 -5.50 14.42
C LEU A 472 7.39 -4.25 13.86
N PHE A 473 8.53 -3.87 14.41
CA PHE A 473 9.35 -2.74 14.00
C PHE A 473 10.45 -3.21 13.06
N ILE A 474 10.61 -2.54 11.91
CA ILE A 474 11.52 -2.97 10.87
C ILE A 474 12.36 -1.80 10.36
N SER A 475 13.68 -1.98 10.30
CA SER A 475 14.58 -1.07 9.62
C SER A 475 15.00 -1.66 8.28
N TRP A 476 14.50 -1.07 7.17
CA TRP A 476 14.72 -1.55 5.81
C TRP A 476 16.02 -1.05 5.21
N ASP A 477 16.67 -1.87 4.39
CA ASP A 477 17.85 -1.53 3.59
C ASP A 477 17.53 -1.50 2.10
N GLY A 478 18.34 -0.83 1.28
CA GLY A 478 18.21 -0.81 -0.18
C GLY A 478 16.96 -0.08 -0.71
N GLY A 479 16.40 0.86 0.06
CA GLY A 479 15.19 1.60 -0.34
C GLY A 479 15.40 2.51 -1.54
N ASP A 480 16.55 3.19 -1.64
CA ASP A 480 16.89 4.06 -2.79
C ASP A 480 17.15 3.29 -4.09
N PHE A 481 17.30 1.98 -4.01
CA PHE A 481 17.40 1.08 -5.17
C PHE A 481 16.05 0.50 -5.61
N GLY A 482 14.93 1.06 -5.13
CA GLY A 482 13.59 0.60 -5.45
C GLY A 482 12.99 -0.31 -4.39
N ASN A 483 13.16 0.04 -3.11
CA ASN A 483 12.61 -0.70 -1.95
C ASN A 483 13.02 -2.18 -1.91
N VAL A 484 14.26 -2.47 -2.29
CA VAL A 484 14.74 -3.84 -2.46
C VAL A 484 14.59 -4.65 -1.18
N GLY A 485 14.99 -4.10 -0.02
CA GLY A 485 14.95 -4.85 1.24
C GLY A 485 13.53 -5.23 1.69
N SER A 486 12.57 -4.34 1.56
CA SER A 486 11.17 -4.66 1.91
C SER A 486 10.55 -5.64 0.91
N MET A 487 10.91 -5.54 -0.38
CA MET A 487 10.38 -6.44 -1.40
C MET A 487 10.97 -7.85 -1.28
N GLU A 488 12.28 -7.97 -1.05
CA GLU A 488 12.93 -9.26 -0.79
C GLU A 488 12.26 -9.99 0.39
N TRP A 489 11.95 -9.25 1.48
CA TRP A 489 11.24 -9.84 2.60
C TRP A 489 9.82 -10.31 2.22
N LEU A 490 9.08 -9.53 1.42
CA LEU A 490 7.77 -9.95 0.91
C LEU A 490 7.87 -11.16 -0.01
N GLU A 491 8.95 -11.29 -0.79
CA GLU A 491 9.20 -12.41 -1.70
C GLU A 491 9.67 -13.68 -0.97
N VAL A 492 10.42 -13.56 0.15
CA VAL A 492 10.75 -14.71 1.04
C VAL A 492 9.48 -15.40 1.48
N ILE A 493 8.49 -14.62 1.83
CA ILE A 493 7.20 -15.10 2.27
C ILE A 493 6.51 -15.90 1.14
N TRP A 494 6.80 -15.62 -0.14
CA TRP A 494 6.21 -16.35 -1.28
C TRP A 494 7.03 -17.60 -1.69
N GLY A 495 8.35 -17.48 -1.77
CA GLY A 495 9.22 -18.55 -2.32
C GLY A 495 9.40 -19.78 -1.42
N SER A 496 9.10 -19.68 -0.12
CA SER A 496 9.35 -20.76 0.86
C SER A 496 8.52 -22.02 0.63
N ALA A 497 7.45 -21.97 -0.13
CA ALA A 497 6.55 -23.11 -0.35
C ALA A 497 7.14 -24.18 -1.29
N GLU A 498 7.99 -23.82 -2.25
CA GLU A 498 8.52 -24.76 -3.24
C GLU A 498 9.91 -25.35 -2.91
N VAL A 499 10.73 -24.63 -2.16
CA VAL A 499 12.15 -24.99 -1.97
C VAL A 499 12.39 -25.95 -0.79
N MET A 500 11.53 -25.98 0.23
CA MET A 500 11.74 -26.80 1.43
C MET A 500 11.23 -28.25 1.38
N GLY A 501 10.73 -28.71 0.24
CA GLY A 501 10.35 -30.11 0.06
C GLY A 501 11.53 -31.11 0.02
N ARG A 502 12.78 -30.67 -0.01
CA ARG A 502 13.95 -31.54 -0.09
C ARG A 502 15.18 -31.03 0.67
N GLY A 503 15.38 -31.54 1.87
CA GLY A 503 16.75 -31.75 2.41
C GLY A 503 17.23 -30.85 3.54
N GLY A 504 17.20 -31.36 4.72
CA GLY A 504 18.31 -31.61 5.64
C GLY A 504 19.09 -30.48 6.29
N GLY A 505 18.89 -30.28 7.60
CA GLY A 505 19.96 -30.03 8.55
C GLY A 505 20.70 -28.69 8.46
N GLY A 506 20.20 -27.66 9.13
CA GLY A 506 20.92 -26.41 9.36
C GLY A 506 20.24 -25.62 10.46
N GLU A 507 21.00 -24.88 11.24
CA GLU A 507 20.61 -24.18 12.48
C GLU A 507 19.27 -23.40 12.47
N PRO A 508 18.64 -23.17 13.63
CA PRO A 508 17.33 -22.54 13.73
C PRO A 508 17.42 -21.04 13.42
N SER A 509 17.25 -20.70 12.15
CA SER A 509 17.00 -19.36 11.69
C SER A 509 15.50 -19.09 11.68
N PHE A 510 15.08 -17.83 11.79
CA PHE A 510 13.78 -17.18 11.57
C PHE A 510 12.49 -18.07 11.59
N PHE A 511 12.55 -19.32 11.12
CA PHE A 511 11.40 -20.25 11.03
C PHE A 511 10.85 -20.77 12.36
N THR A 512 11.56 -20.55 13.47
CA THR A 512 11.07 -20.93 14.82
C THR A 512 9.98 -20.01 15.37
N LEU A 513 9.90 -18.77 14.89
CA LEU A 513 8.81 -17.83 15.25
C LEU A 513 7.49 -18.15 14.53
N PHE A 514 7.57 -18.88 13.42
CA PHE A 514 6.41 -19.24 12.61
C PHE A 514 6.42 -20.76 12.39
N PRO A 515 5.67 -21.54 13.20
CA PRO A 515 5.77 -23.01 13.19
C PRO A 515 5.20 -23.71 11.95
N ASP A 516 4.79 -22.99 10.91
CA ASP A 516 4.18 -23.60 9.73
C ASP A 516 4.92 -23.21 8.43
N PRO A 517 5.64 -24.15 7.77
CA PRO A 517 6.49 -23.84 6.62
C PRO A 517 5.76 -23.73 5.29
N GLN A 518 4.45 -23.59 5.27
CA GLN A 518 3.65 -23.52 4.04
C GLN A 518 3.29 -22.07 3.69
N GLY A 519 4.03 -21.49 2.74
CA GLY A 519 3.64 -20.37 1.89
C GLY A 519 3.06 -19.12 2.56
N TYR A 520 3.90 -18.24 3.14
CA TYR A 520 3.45 -17.10 3.94
C TYR A 520 2.80 -15.97 3.15
N LEU A 521 3.09 -15.75 1.88
CA LEU A 521 2.43 -14.66 1.14
C LEU A 521 0.94 -14.93 0.95
N SER A 522 0.57 -16.17 0.74
CA SER A 522 -0.84 -16.56 0.71
C SER A 522 -1.58 -16.27 2.02
N VAL A 523 -0.85 -16.07 3.14
CA VAL A 523 -1.41 -15.82 4.47
C VAL A 523 -1.02 -14.48 5.08
N LEU A 524 -0.14 -13.68 4.46
CA LEU A 524 0.27 -12.38 5.01
C LEU A 524 -0.94 -11.46 5.21
N HIS A 525 -1.87 -11.43 4.28
CA HIS A 525 -3.14 -10.70 4.38
C HIS A 525 -4.07 -11.18 5.51
N LEU A 526 -3.79 -12.34 6.12
CA LEU A 526 -4.48 -12.86 7.30
C LEU A 526 -3.77 -12.50 8.60
N LYS A 527 -2.49 -12.08 8.54
CA LYS A 527 -1.63 -11.86 9.69
C LYS A 527 -1.24 -10.38 9.84
N ALA A 528 -0.88 -9.70 8.76
CA ALA A 528 -0.55 -8.29 8.80
C ALA A 528 -1.82 -7.42 8.79
N VAL A 529 -2.02 -6.69 9.86
CA VAL A 529 -3.19 -5.81 10.03
C VAL A 529 -3.04 -4.55 9.21
N VAL A 530 -1.91 -3.86 9.37
CA VAL A 530 -1.56 -2.60 8.69
C VAL A 530 -0.04 -2.51 8.61
N TYR A 531 0.46 -1.91 7.55
CA TYR A 531 1.84 -1.45 7.44
C TYR A 531 1.91 0.07 7.55
N VAL A 532 2.77 0.57 8.45
CA VAL A 532 3.05 2.01 8.62
C VAL A 532 4.46 2.31 8.14
N SER A 533 4.58 3.12 7.09
CA SER A 533 5.87 3.58 6.58
C SER A 533 6.26 4.91 7.23
N LEU A 534 7.50 4.99 7.67
CA LEU A 534 8.13 6.21 8.15
C LEU A 534 9.06 6.84 7.11
N ASP A 535 9.01 6.35 5.87
CA ASP A 535 9.81 6.88 4.77
C ASP A 535 9.36 8.31 4.44
N ASN A 536 10.31 9.20 4.12
CA ASN A 536 10.03 10.58 3.72
C ASN A 536 9.07 11.35 4.66
N SER A 537 9.15 11.11 5.96
CA SER A 537 8.19 11.65 6.94
C SER A 537 8.25 13.17 7.09
N VAL A 538 9.43 13.79 6.94
CA VAL A 538 9.62 15.24 7.11
C VAL A 538 10.41 15.82 5.95
N LEU A 539 9.71 16.41 5.00
CA LEU A 539 10.25 17.12 3.83
C LEU A 539 10.00 18.63 3.89
N GLY A 540 9.30 19.09 4.92
CA GLY A 540 8.91 20.48 5.16
C GLY A 540 8.04 20.58 6.39
N ASP A 541 7.39 21.72 6.58
CA ASP A 541 6.58 21.99 7.77
C ASP A 541 5.23 22.66 7.44
N GLY A 542 4.94 22.92 6.16
CA GLY A 542 3.76 23.67 5.74
C GLY A 542 2.49 22.82 5.65
N LYS A 543 2.54 21.72 4.91
CA LYS A 543 1.38 20.86 4.63
C LYS A 543 1.60 19.45 5.16
N PHE A 544 0.54 18.87 5.73
CA PHE A 544 0.49 17.48 6.13
C PHE A 544 -0.22 16.64 5.07
N HIS A 545 0.33 15.47 4.76
CA HIS A 545 -0.26 14.48 3.86
C HIS A 545 -0.21 13.08 4.49
N ALA A 546 -1.28 12.31 4.26
CA ALA A 546 -1.35 10.90 4.55
C ALA A 546 -1.56 10.14 3.24
N LYS A 547 -0.52 9.43 2.79
CA LYS A 547 -0.62 8.52 1.66
C LYS A 547 -1.08 7.17 2.21
N THR A 548 -2.29 6.74 1.86
CA THR A 548 -2.90 5.65 2.62
C THR A 548 -3.92 4.84 1.83
N SER A 549 -4.15 3.61 2.31
CA SER A 549 -5.32 2.82 1.97
C SER A 549 -6.60 3.52 2.49
N PRO A 550 -7.71 3.51 1.73
CA PRO A 550 -8.98 4.05 2.15
C PRO A 550 -9.52 3.51 3.48
N LEU A 551 -9.17 2.29 3.86
CA LEU A 551 -9.58 1.66 5.13
C LEU A 551 -9.13 2.43 6.37
N LEU A 552 -8.07 3.22 6.28
CA LEU A 552 -7.45 3.94 7.40
C LEU A 552 -7.93 5.39 7.55
N ILE A 553 -8.66 5.94 6.60
CA ILE A 553 -9.01 7.37 6.56
C ILE A 553 -9.74 7.83 7.83
N SER A 554 -10.75 7.09 8.28
CA SER A 554 -11.52 7.44 9.47
C SER A 554 -10.70 7.34 10.76
N LEU A 555 -9.77 6.40 10.84
CA LEU A 555 -8.83 6.27 11.96
C LEU A 555 -7.85 7.44 11.97
N ILE A 556 -7.28 7.79 10.83
CA ILE A 556 -6.36 8.93 10.67
C ILE A 556 -7.05 10.22 11.10
N GLU A 557 -8.28 10.48 10.65
CA GLU A 557 -9.06 11.65 11.05
C GLU A 557 -9.20 11.77 12.58
N ASN A 558 -9.53 10.64 13.23
CA ASN A 558 -9.70 10.61 14.67
C ASN A 558 -8.39 10.89 15.43
N ILE A 559 -7.26 10.44 14.89
CA ILE A 559 -5.94 10.68 15.50
C ILE A 559 -5.47 12.12 15.25
N LEU A 560 -5.70 12.68 14.07
CA LEU A 560 -5.37 14.08 13.76
C LEU A 560 -6.03 15.08 14.74
N LYS A 561 -7.22 14.74 15.27
CA LYS A 561 -7.92 15.53 16.29
C LYS A 561 -7.30 15.45 17.69
N GLN A 562 -6.33 14.55 17.90
CA GLN A 562 -5.69 14.30 19.20
C GLN A 562 -4.22 14.72 19.24
N VAL A 563 -3.66 15.13 18.10
CA VAL A 563 -2.26 15.55 17.98
C VAL A 563 -2.18 17.05 17.78
N ASP A 564 -1.35 17.71 18.57
CA ASP A 564 -1.15 19.14 18.47
C ASP A 564 -0.43 19.53 17.17
N SER A 565 -0.82 20.65 16.59
CA SER A 565 -0.17 21.20 15.42
C SER A 565 1.27 21.64 15.74
N PRO A 566 2.29 21.18 14.99
CA PRO A 566 3.66 21.69 15.18
C PRO A 566 3.81 23.17 14.79
N ASN A 567 2.83 23.75 14.11
CA ASN A 567 2.87 25.10 13.56
C ASN A 567 2.06 26.10 14.38
N HIS A 568 1.00 25.67 15.09
CA HIS A 568 0.04 26.55 15.75
C HIS A 568 -0.26 26.03 17.16
N SER A 569 0.26 26.72 18.17
CA SER A 569 -0.01 26.38 19.58
C SER A 569 -1.49 26.41 19.89
N GLY A 570 -2.01 25.39 20.56
CA GLY A 570 -3.41 25.31 20.99
C GLY A 570 -4.39 24.91 19.89
N GLN A 571 -3.91 24.48 18.74
CA GLN A 571 -4.71 23.88 17.67
C GLN A 571 -4.28 22.44 17.44
N THR A 572 -5.22 21.60 17.07
CA THR A 572 -4.90 20.24 16.63
C THR A 572 -4.39 20.25 15.19
N LEU A 573 -3.73 19.16 14.79
CA LEU A 573 -3.32 18.99 13.39
C LEU A 573 -4.54 18.94 12.46
N TYR A 574 -5.66 18.40 12.92
CA TYR A 574 -6.93 18.43 12.20
C TYR A 574 -7.43 19.86 11.95
N ASP A 575 -7.38 20.71 12.98
CA ASP A 575 -7.78 22.11 12.85
C ASP A 575 -6.92 22.85 11.83
N GLN A 576 -5.61 22.63 11.85
CA GLN A 576 -4.70 23.20 10.87
C GLN A 576 -5.08 22.83 9.43
N VAL A 577 -5.40 21.55 9.20
CA VAL A 577 -5.76 21.05 7.87
C VAL A 577 -7.10 21.59 7.41
N VAL A 578 -8.13 21.57 8.26
CA VAL A 578 -9.49 22.03 7.92
C VAL A 578 -9.55 23.54 7.71
N LEU A 579 -8.72 24.31 8.43
CA LEU A 579 -8.62 25.76 8.23
C LEU A 579 -8.05 26.12 6.85
N THR A 580 -7.15 25.31 6.33
CA THR A 580 -6.58 25.49 5.00
C THR A 580 -7.51 24.99 3.90
N ASN A 581 -8.27 23.92 4.15
CA ASN A 581 -9.20 23.36 3.17
C ASN A 581 -10.40 22.66 3.83
N PRO A 582 -11.65 23.09 3.55
CA PRO A 582 -12.83 22.40 4.07
C PRO A 582 -13.00 20.94 3.58
N ASN A 583 -12.41 20.57 2.44
CA ASN A 583 -12.34 19.20 1.95
C ASN A 583 -11.02 18.56 2.34
N TRP A 584 -10.80 18.38 3.64
CA TRP A 584 -9.54 17.90 4.20
C TRP A 584 -9.09 16.54 3.60
N ASP A 585 -10.00 15.61 3.38
CA ASP A 585 -9.69 14.29 2.84
C ASP A 585 -9.15 14.36 1.40
N ALA A 586 -9.68 15.24 0.56
CA ALA A 586 -9.19 15.39 -0.82
C ALA A 586 -7.80 16.03 -0.90
N GLU A 587 -7.40 16.83 0.11
CA GLU A 587 -6.09 17.48 0.13
C GLU A 587 -5.04 16.66 0.88
N VAL A 588 -5.43 16.07 2.02
CA VAL A 588 -4.52 15.33 2.91
C VAL A 588 -4.32 13.91 2.44
N ILE A 589 -5.41 13.24 2.01
CA ILE A 589 -5.34 11.85 1.59
C ILE A 589 -4.81 11.77 0.15
N ARG A 590 -3.71 11.08 0.01
CA ARG A 590 -3.03 10.86 -1.27
C ARG A 590 -2.91 9.36 -1.55
N PRO A 591 -2.88 8.95 -2.83
CA PRO A 591 -2.55 7.57 -3.16
C PRO A 591 -1.09 7.24 -2.79
N LEU A 592 -0.83 5.99 -2.46
CA LEU A 592 0.52 5.49 -2.21
C LEU A 592 1.36 5.57 -3.49
N PRO A 593 2.53 6.24 -3.47
CA PRO A 593 3.41 6.30 -4.62
C PRO A 593 4.25 5.02 -4.74
N MET A 594 4.63 4.65 -5.97
CA MET A 594 5.33 3.40 -6.26
C MET A 594 6.73 3.31 -5.62
N ASP A 595 7.36 4.42 -5.35
CA ASP A 595 8.69 4.53 -4.71
C ASP A 595 8.63 4.52 -3.17
N SER A 596 7.46 4.34 -2.58
CA SER A 596 7.27 4.10 -1.13
C SER A 596 7.27 2.60 -0.82
N SER A 597 7.87 2.21 0.30
CA SER A 597 7.76 0.83 0.82
C SER A 597 6.31 0.43 1.08
N ALA A 598 5.45 1.36 1.47
CA ALA A 598 4.01 1.15 1.68
C ALA A 598 3.26 0.68 0.43
N TYR A 599 3.73 1.07 -0.76
CA TYR A 599 3.12 0.64 -2.02
C TYR A 599 3.22 -0.88 -2.22
N SER A 600 4.38 -1.47 -1.94
CA SER A 600 4.59 -2.91 -2.07
C SER A 600 3.67 -3.71 -1.13
N PHE A 601 3.47 -3.24 0.11
CA PHE A 601 2.56 -3.89 1.04
C PHE A 601 1.11 -3.88 0.54
N THR A 602 0.66 -2.77 -0.05
CA THR A 602 -0.73 -2.68 -0.54
C THR A 602 -0.89 -3.29 -1.94
N ALA A 603 -0.05 -2.90 -2.90
CA ALA A 603 -0.26 -3.28 -4.31
C ALA A 603 0.19 -4.71 -4.64
N PHE A 604 1.16 -5.26 -3.90
CA PHE A 604 1.66 -6.62 -4.07
C PHE A 604 1.07 -7.59 -3.05
N ALA A 605 1.13 -7.26 -1.74
CA ALA A 605 0.73 -8.16 -0.66
C ALA A 605 -0.74 -8.02 -0.22
N GLY A 606 -1.43 -6.94 -0.58
CA GLY A 606 -2.83 -6.70 -0.20
C GLY A 606 -3.01 -6.39 1.29
N VAL A 607 -2.04 -5.70 1.88
CA VAL A 607 -2.07 -5.23 3.27
C VAL A 607 -2.34 -3.72 3.28
N PRO A 608 -3.32 -3.23 4.06
CA PRO A 608 -3.54 -1.80 4.19
C PRO A 608 -2.28 -1.08 4.66
N ALA A 609 -1.92 0.03 4.04
CA ALA A 609 -0.73 0.76 4.41
C ALA A 609 -0.95 2.27 4.51
N VAL A 610 -0.07 2.94 5.27
CA VAL A 610 -0.04 4.39 5.42
C VAL A 610 1.39 4.91 5.49
N GLU A 611 1.62 6.07 4.87
CA GLU A 611 2.82 6.89 5.00
C GLU A 611 2.41 8.31 5.35
N PHE A 612 2.91 8.83 6.47
CA PHE A 612 2.71 10.22 6.88
C PHE A 612 3.86 11.09 6.40
N SER A 613 3.56 12.25 5.83
CA SER A 613 4.60 13.18 5.42
C SER A 613 4.20 14.64 5.62
N PHE A 614 5.15 15.44 6.09
CA PHE A 614 5.06 16.90 6.08
C PHE A 614 5.86 17.44 4.91
N THR A 615 5.27 18.32 4.12
CA THR A 615 5.93 18.99 3.00
C THR A 615 5.85 20.52 3.18
N GLU A 616 6.67 21.26 2.49
CA GLU A 616 6.60 22.72 2.48
C GLU A 616 5.33 23.22 1.79
N ASP A 617 5.19 22.83 0.56
CA ASP A 617 4.07 23.09 -0.34
C ASP A 617 3.91 21.87 -1.28
N ASP A 618 3.36 22.06 -2.47
CA ASP A 618 3.25 21.00 -3.47
C ASP A 618 4.54 20.76 -4.26
N ARG A 619 5.64 21.43 -3.91
CA ARG A 619 6.95 21.31 -4.57
C ARG A 619 7.83 20.31 -3.84
N VAL A 620 8.82 19.82 -4.58
CA VAL A 620 9.75 18.83 -4.06
C VAL A 620 10.72 19.47 -3.06
N TYR A 621 11.08 18.75 -2.00
CA TYR A 621 12.18 19.11 -1.10
C TYR A 621 13.50 19.14 -1.91
N PRO A 622 14.23 20.27 -1.94
CA PRO A 622 15.30 20.49 -2.93
C PRO A 622 16.49 19.55 -2.79
N PHE A 623 16.73 19.01 -1.59
CA PHE A 623 17.89 18.14 -1.32
C PHE A 623 17.55 16.65 -1.36
N LEU A 624 16.28 16.29 -1.60
CA LEU A 624 15.86 14.88 -1.67
C LEU A 624 16.68 14.15 -2.74
N HIS A 625 17.17 12.97 -2.40
CA HIS A 625 18.03 12.15 -3.26
C HIS A 625 19.29 12.88 -3.75
N THR A 626 19.89 13.68 -2.88
CA THR A 626 21.18 14.35 -3.14
C THR A 626 22.12 14.20 -1.93
N LYS A 627 23.42 14.42 -2.15
CA LYS A 627 24.41 14.49 -1.06
C LYS A 627 24.24 15.71 -0.16
N GLU A 628 23.40 16.66 -0.55
CA GLU A 628 23.07 17.86 0.23
C GLU A 628 21.92 17.63 1.23
N ASP A 629 21.33 16.43 1.29
CA ASP A 629 20.33 16.09 2.28
C ASP A 629 20.99 15.83 3.65
N THR A 630 21.44 16.92 4.28
CA THR A 630 22.12 16.96 5.57
C THR A 630 21.18 17.45 6.67
N TYR A 631 21.52 17.14 7.92
CA TYR A 631 20.79 17.67 9.09
C TYR A 631 20.72 19.21 9.06
N GLU A 632 21.83 19.89 8.75
CA GLU A 632 21.93 21.35 8.75
C GLU A 632 21.01 21.96 7.69
N ASN A 633 20.94 21.38 6.49
CA ASN A 633 20.09 21.86 5.42
C ASN A 633 18.62 21.62 5.74
N LEU A 634 18.25 20.43 6.26
CA LEU A 634 16.91 20.14 6.69
C LEU A 634 16.46 21.05 7.84
N HIS A 635 17.33 21.23 8.85
CA HIS A 635 17.06 22.11 10.00
C HIS A 635 16.83 23.57 9.57
N LYS A 636 17.62 24.07 8.61
CA LYS A 636 17.44 25.40 8.01
C LYS A 636 16.14 25.50 7.20
N MET A 637 15.81 24.48 6.41
CA MET A 637 14.56 24.45 5.65
C MET A 637 13.33 24.57 6.56
N LEU A 638 13.35 23.90 7.70
CA LEU A 638 12.28 23.94 8.71
C LEU A 638 12.44 25.09 9.72
N ARG A 639 13.42 25.98 9.53
CA ARG A 639 13.66 27.15 10.43
C ARG A 639 13.76 26.74 11.91
N GLY A 640 14.41 25.62 12.21
CA GLY A 640 14.58 25.10 13.56
C GLY A 640 13.41 24.29 14.11
N ARG A 641 12.35 24.04 13.33
CA ARG A 641 11.15 23.31 13.77
C ARG A 641 11.23 21.80 13.53
N LEU A 642 12.37 21.29 13.06
CA LEU A 642 12.56 19.86 12.80
C LEU A 642 12.14 18.97 13.99
N PRO A 643 12.54 19.24 15.24
CA PRO A 643 12.15 18.41 16.37
C PRO A 643 10.63 18.36 16.58
N ALA A 644 9.95 19.51 16.49
CA ALA A 644 8.50 19.59 16.68
C ALA A 644 7.71 18.83 15.59
N VAL A 645 8.15 18.93 14.32
CA VAL A 645 7.51 18.23 13.22
C VAL A 645 7.75 16.72 13.32
N ALA A 646 8.96 16.30 13.62
CA ALA A 646 9.30 14.89 13.81
C ALA A 646 8.55 14.29 15.02
N GLN A 647 8.41 15.07 16.12
CA GLN A 647 7.62 14.69 17.30
C GLN A 647 6.14 14.49 16.93
N ALA A 648 5.55 15.37 16.10
CA ALA A 648 4.17 15.24 15.65
C ALA A 648 3.96 13.95 14.81
N VAL A 649 4.90 13.60 13.94
CA VAL A 649 4.85 12.33 13.20
C VAL A 649 4.96 11.13 14.14
N ALA A 650 5.86 11.18 15.12
CA ALA A 650 6.01 10.13 16.13
C ALA A 650 4.72 9.95 16.96
N GLN A 651 4.07 11.05 17.36
CA GLN A 651 2.78 11.02 18.06
C GLN A 651 1.68 10.41 17.21
N LEU A 652 1.53 10.86 15.95
CA LEU A 652 0.55 10.31 15.00
C LEU A 652 0.72 8.79 14.86
N THR A 653 1.95 8.39 14.58
CA THR A 653 2.29 6.98 14.38
C THR A 653 2.02 6.17 15.64
N GLY A 654 2.50 6.61 16.78
CA GLY A 654 2.34 5.86 18.03
C GLY A 654 0.88 5.71 18.47
N LEU A 655 0.07 6.75 18.35
CA LEU A 655 -1.38 6.67 18.63
C LEU A 655 -2.08 5.71 17.66
N LEU A 656 -1.68 5.72 16.37
CA LEU A 656 -2.17 4.75 15.38
C LEU A 656 -1.84 3.31 15.80
N LEU A 657 -0.58 3.07 16.21
CA LEU A 657 -0.12 1.76 16.65
C LEU A 657 -0.86 1.26 17.88
N ILE A 658 -1.10 2.12 18.88
CA ILE A 658 -1.86 1.75 20.08
C ILE A 658 -3.28 1.32 19.69
N ARG A 659 -3.98 2.10 18.85
CA ARG A 659 -5.34 1.77 18.41
C ARG A 659 -5.39 0.43 17.67
N LEU A 660 -4.49 0.23 16.71
CA LEU A 660 -4.42 -0.99 15.90
C LEU A 660 -4.01 -2.22 16.72
N SER A 661 -3.12 -2.04 17.70
CA SER A 661 -2.64 -3.17 18.53
C SER A 661 -3.51 -3.47 19.73
N HIS A 662 -4.32 -2.53 20.25
CA HIS A 662 -5.05 -2.69 21.50
C HIS A 662 -6.56 -2.86 21.34
N ASP A 663 -7.20 -2.19 20.36
CA ASP A 663 -8.64 -2.24 20.17
C ASP A 663 -9.13 -3.67 19.84
N HIS A 664 -10.23 -4.11 20.44
CA HIS A 664 -10.82 -5.43 20.19
C HIS A 664 -11.27 -5.58 18.73
N LEU A 665 -12.02 -4.59 18.24
CA LEU A 665 -12.39 -4.47 16.83
C LEU A 665 -11.40 -3.53 16.15
N LEU A 666 -10.87 -3.95 15.01
CA LEU A 666 -9.97 -3.12 14.22
C LEU A 666 -10.68 -1.85 13.74
N PRO A 667 -10.11 -0.66 14.00
CA PRO A 667 -10.72 0.61 13.62
C PRO A 667 -10.51 0.93 12.12
N LEU A 668 -10.78 -0.04 11.24
CA LEU A 668 -10.68 0.07 9.79
C LEU A 668 -12.06 0.31 9.18
N ASP A 669 -12.19 1.35 8.35
CA ASP A 669 -13.46 1.70 7.72
C ASP A 669 -13.62 1.02 6.35
N PHE A 670 -14.13 -0.19 6.37
CA PHE A 670 -14.39 -0.97 5.17
C PHE A 670 -15.51 -0.38 4.27
N GLY A 671 -16.28 0.59 4.74
CA GLY A 671 -17.29 1.30 3.93
C GLY A 671 -16.67 2.26 2.91
N ARG A 672 -15.50 2.83 3.21
CA ARG A 672 -14.85 3.86 2.38
C ARG A 672 -14.54 3.43 0.95
N TYR A 673 -14.27 2.15 0.70
CA TYR A 673 -14.08 1.66 -0.67
C TYR A 673 -15.33 1.80 -1.54
N GLY A 674 -16.52 1.75 -0.95
CA GLY A 674 -17.77 2.05 -1.66
C GLY A 674 -17.80 3.48 -2.23
N ASP A 675 -17.24 4.45 -1.51
CA ASP A 675 -17.16 5.85 -1.92
C ASP A 675 -16.06 6.08 -2.96
N VAL A 676 -14.90 5.43 -2.78
CA VAL A 676 -13.80 5.44 -3.77
C VAL A 676 -14.27 4.90 -5.12
N VAL A 677 -14.95 3.75 -5.11
CA VAL A 677 -15.53 3.17 -6.35
C VAL A 677 -16.57 4.10 -6.97
N LEU A 678 -17.38 4.81 -6.14
CA LEU A 678 -18.35 5.78 -6.66
C LEU A 678 -17.66 6.95 -7.39
N GLY A 679 -16.60 7.49 -6.82
CA GLY A 679 -15.81 8.55 -7.46
C GLY A 679 -15.25 8.10 -8.81
N HIS A 680 -14.72 6.89 -8.88
CA HIS A 680 -14.21 6.32 -10.13
C HIS A 680 -15.31 6.00 -11.16
N ILE A 681 -16.50 5.58 -10.72
CA ILE A 681 -17.67 5.41 -11.58
C ILE A 681 -18.06 6.75 -12.22
N GLY A 682 -17.93 7.86 -11.50
CA GLY A 682 -18.10 9.21 -12.06
C GLY A 682 -17.24 9.41 -13.31
N ASN A 683 -15.95 9.11 -13.23
CA ASN A 683 -15.01 9.22 -14.35
C ASN A 683 -15.34 8.27 -15.52
N LEU A 684 -15.76 7.03 -15.20
CA LEU A 684 -16.18 6.06 -16.22
C LEU A 684 -17.47 6.51 -16.94
N ASN A 685 -18.39 7.16 -16.22
CA ASN A 685 -19.67 7.61 -16.77
C ASN A 685 -19.54 8.67 -17.86
N GLU A 686 -18.43 9.41 -17.89
CA GLU A 686 -18.15 10.35 -18.99
C GLU A 686 -18.15 9.65 -20.36
N PHE A 687 -17.83 8.37 -20.40
CA PHE A 687 -17.76 7.55 -21.62
C PHE A 687 -19.05 6.74 -21.87
N SER A 688 -20.06 6.81 -20.98
CA SER A 688 -21.25 5.95 -21.06
C SER A 688 -22.05 6.12 -22.34
N GLY A 689 -22.11 7.34 -22.90
CA GLY A 689 -22.76 7.64 -24.19
C GLY A 689 -22.03 6.98 -25.36
N ASP A 690 -20.72 7.09 -25.38
CA ASP A 690 -19.86 6.52 -26.44
C ASP A 690 -19.89 4.98 -26.41
N LEU A 691 -19.94 4.39 -25.22
CA LEU A 691 -20.07 2.95 -25.00
C LEU A 691 -21.45 2.44 -25.44
N LYS A 692 -22.51 3.14 -25.05
CA LYS A 692 -23.89 2.76 -25.39
C LYS A 692 -24.12 2.77 -26.92
N ALA A 693 -23.53 3.72 -27.63
CA ALA A 693 -23.58 3.78 -29.10
C ALA A 693 -22.95 2.53 -29.76
N ARG A 694 -22.11 1.78 -29.05
CA ARG A 694 -21.47 0.53 -29.48
C ARG A 694 -22.09 -0.73 -28.87
N GLY A 695 -23.22 -0.60 -28.14
CA GLY A 695 -23.87 -1.71 -27.45
C GLY A 695 -23.12 -2.20 -26.19
N LEU A 696 -22.22 -1.38 -25.65
CA LEU A 696 -21.46 -1.69 -24.46
C LEU A 696 -22.05 -1.00 -23.21
N THR A 697 -21.85 -1.57 -22.03
CA THR A 697 -22.41 -1.06 -20.79
C THR A 697 -21.43 -1.19 -19.62
N LEU A 698 -21.53 -0.29 -18.63
CA LEU A 698 -20.80 -0.32 -17.37
C LEU A 698 -21.61 -0.95 -16.22
N GLN A 699 -22.77 -1.54 -16.50
CA GLN A 699 -23.73 -2.00 -15.48
C GLN A 699 -23.14 -3.01 -14.49
N TRP A 700 -22.20 -3.83 -14.93
CA TRP A 700 -21.53 -4.81 -14.07
C TRP A 700 -20.74 -4.15 -12.92
N VAL A 701 -20.07 -3.03 -13.17
CA VAL A 701 -19.35 -2.28 -12.12
C VAL A 701 -20.33 -1.67 -11.13
N TYR A 702 -21.48 -1.15 -11.60
CA TYR A 702 -22.51 -0.63 -10.71
C TYR A 702 -23.10 -1.71 -9.81
N SER A 703 -23.34 -2.91 -10.38
CA SER A 703 -23.84 -4.06 -9.62
C SER A 703 -22.85 -4.48 -8.55
N ALA A 704 -21.58 -4.68 -8.91
CA ALA A 704 -20.53 -5.09 -7.99
C ALA A 704 -20.33 -4.07 -6.84
N ARG A 705 -20.38 -2.77 -7.15
CA ARG A 705 -20.39 -1.73 -6.10
C ARG A 705 -21.61 -1.87 -5.17
N GLY A 706 -22.78 -2.10 -5.74
CA GLY A 706 -23.99 -2.33 -4.95
C GLY A 706 -23.89 -3.53 -4.02
N ASP A 707 -23.28 -4.62 -4.49
CA ASP A 707 -23.01 -5.82 -3.68
C ASP A 707 -22.01 -5.52 -2.56
N TYR A 708 -20.94 -4.78 -2.86
CA TYR A 708 -19.98 -4.35 -1.85
C TYR A 708 -20.61 -3.51 -0.73
N ILE A 709 -21.44 -2.53 -1.08
CA ILE A 709 -22.12 -1.68 -0.08
C ILE A 709 -23.06 -2.51 0.78
N ARG A 710 -23.85 -3.41 0.16
CA ARG A 710 -24.76 -4.30 0.91
C ARG A 710 -24.01 -5.22 1.87
N ALA A 711 -22.87 -5.76 1.44
CA ALA A 711 -22.01 -6.59 2.29
C ALA A 711 -21.40 -5.77 3.45
N ALA A 712 -20.93 -4.56 3.18
CA ALA A 712 -20.41 -3.67 4.21
C ALA A 712 -21.46 -3.28 5.25
N GLU A 713 -22.68 -2.91 4.81
CA GLU A 713 -23.78 -2.59 5.71
C GLU A 713 -24.23 -3.80 6.53
N LYS A 714 -24.27 -5.00 5.92
CA LYS A 714 -24.58 -6.24 6.63
C LYS A 714 -23.56 -6.50 7.72
N LEU A 715 -22.27 -6.45 7.40
CA LEU A 715 -21.20 -6.64 8.39
C LEU A 715 -21.26 -5.60 9.51
N ARG A 716 -21.52 -4.34 9.18
CA ARG A 716 -21.68 -3.26 10.20
C ARG A 716 -22.83 -3.54 11.15
N LYS A 717 -23.96 -4.04 10.64
CA LYS A 717 -25.11 -4.45 11.46
C LYS A 717 -24.79 -5.68 12.32
N GLU A 718 -24.11 -6.66 11.78
CA GLU A 718 -23.66 -7.85 12.53
C GLU A 718 -22.76 -7.43 13.70
N ILE A 719 -21.77 -6.58 13.45
CA ILE A 719 -20.86 -6.05 14.48
C ILE A 719 -21.63 -5.28 15.55
N TYR A 720 -22.53 -4.38 15.14
CA TYR A 720 -23.32 -3.56 16.08
C TYR A 720 -24.24 -4.41 16.97
N SER A 721 -24.81 -5.49 16.44
CA SER A 721 -25.72 -6.38 17.18
C SER A 721 -24.99 -7.45 17.98
N SER A 722 -23.68 -7.58 17.84
CA SER A 722 -22.87 -8.60 18.52
C SER A 722 -22.37 -8.12 19.89
N GLU A 723 -22.06 -9.09 20.75
CA GLU A 723 -21.42 -8.81 22.04
C GLU A 723 -19.93 -8.53 21.83
N GLN A 724 -19.51 -7.29 22.10
CA GLN A 724 -18.13 -6.85 21.87
C GLN A 724 -17.12 -7.52 22.83
N SER A 725 -17.58 -8.17 23.87
CA SER A 725 -16.75 -8.95 24.79
C SER A 725 -16.38 -10.35 24.26
N ASP A 726 -17.04 -10.84 23.19
CA ASP A 726 -16.69 -12.11 22.57
C ASP A 726 -15.45 -11.96 21.67
N GLU A 727 -14.30 -12.32 22.21
CA GLU A 727 -13.00 -12.22 21.52
C GLU A 727 -12.94 -13.04 20.23
N ARG A 728 -13.59 -14.22 20.18
CA ARG A 728 -13.59 -15.08 18.98
C ARG A 728 -14.39 -14.45 17.86
N LEU A 729 -15.53 -13.87 18.21
CA LEU A 729 -16.40 -13.19 17.26
C LEU A 729 -15.73 -11.92 16.72
N MET A 730 -15.10 -11.12 17.59
CA MET A 730 -14.34 -9.94 17.18
C MET A 730 -13.18 -10.31 16.25
N ARG A 731 -12.43 -11.37 16.58
CA ARG A 731 -11.36 -11.86 15.70
C ARG A 731 -11.88 -12.29 14.32
N MET A 732 -13.03 -12.97 14.26
CA MET A 732 -13.66 -13.35 12.98
C MET A 732 -14.01 -12.11 12.15
N TYR A 733 -14.56 -11.07 12.76
CA TYR A 733 -14.86 -9.81 12.06
C TYR A 733 -13.57 -9.12 11.61
N ASN A 734 -12.54 -9.07 12.46
CA ASN A 734 -11.24 -8.49 12.13
C ASN A 734 -10.62 -9.14 10.89
N VAL A 735 -10.64 -10.46 10.79
CA VAL A 735 -10.14 -11.20 9.62
C VAL A 735 -10.95 -10.85 8.35
N ARG A 736 -12.28 -10.71 8.45
CA ARG A 736 -13.12 -10.28 7.30
C ARG A 736 -12.75 -8.88 6.84
N ILE A 737 -12.50 -7.96 7.76
CA ILE A 737 -12.13 -6.57 7.47
C ILE A 737 -10.72 -6.50 6.84
N MET A 738 -9.74 -7.21 7.39
CA MET A 738 -8.37 -7.25 6.87
C MET A 738 -8.30 -7.77 5.43
N ARG A 739 -9.12 -8.76 5.08
CA ARG A 739 -9.17 -9.37 3.75
C ARG A 739 -9.62 -8.42 2.63
N VAL A 740 -10.28 -7.32 2.95
CA VAL A 740 -10.80 -6.38 1.94
C VAL A 740 -9.70 -5.90 1.02
N GLU A 741 -8.56 -5.46 1.56
CA GLU A 741 -7.43 -4.97 0.77
C GLU A 741 -6.87 -6.06 -0.15
N PHE A 742 -6.71 -7.28 0.36
CA PHE A 742 -6.21 -8.41 -0.42
C PHE A 742 -7.15 -8.77 -1.59
N TYR A 743 -8.46 -8.74 -1.38
CA TYR A 743 -9.42 -9.05 -2.44
C TYR A 743 -9.56 -7.92 -3.48
N LEU A 744 -8.93 -6.77 -3.27
CA LEU A 744 -8.73 -5.74 -4.30
C LEU A 744 -7.49 -6.01 -5.18
N LEU A 745 -6.70 -7.05 -4.87
CA LEU A 745 -5.72 -7.61 -5.80
C LEU A 745 -6.46 -8.51 -6.80
N SER A 746 -6.26 -8.31 -8.09
CA SER A 746 -6.88 -9.15 -9.12
C SER A 746 -6.35 -10.58 -9.05
N GLN A 747 -7.20 -11.51 -8.63
CA GLN A 747 -6.89 -12.94 -8.53
C GLN A 747 -6.82 -13.64 -9.90
N TYR A 748 -7.27 -12.95 -10.95
CA TYR A 748 -7.36 -13.47 -12.32
C TYR A 748 -6.16 -13.08 -13.19
N VAL A 749 -5.14 -12.49 -12.58
CA VAL A 749 -3.89 -12.09 -13.23
C VAL A 749 -2.74 -12.78 -12.51
N SER A 750 -1.84 -13.40 -13.29
CA SER A 750 -0.67 -14.08 -12.75
C SER A 750 0.24 -13.09 -12.00
N PRO A 751 0.63 -13.38 -10.76
CA PRO A 751 1.59 -12.56 -10.03
C PRO A 751 2.97 -12.49 -10.71
N ALA A 752 3.34 -13.52 -11.46
CA ALA A 752 4.60 -13.55 -12.21
C ALA A 752 4.59 -12.56 -13.38
N ASP A 753 3.43 -12.39 -14.04
CA ASP A 753 3.28 -11.48 -15.17
C ASP A 753 3.01 -10.03 -14.73
N SER A 754 2.31 -9.87 -13.60
CA SER A 754 1.92 -8.56 -13.06
C SER A 754 1.93 -8.61 -11.52
N PRO A 755 3.07 -8.34 -10.88
CA PRO A 755 3.18 -8.45 -9.42
C PRO A 755 2.27 -7.46 -8.68
N PHE A 756 2.09 -6.25 -9.20
CA PHE A 756 1.24 -5.21 -8.58
C PHE A 756 -0.19 -5.30 -9.09
N ARG A 757 -0.95 -6.23 -8.50
CA ARG A 757 -2.30 -6.62 -8.97
C ARG A 757 -3.44 -5.77 -8.43
N HIS A 758 -3.17 -4.75 -7.61
CA HIS A 758 -4.22 -3.94 -7.01
C HIS A 758 -4.96 -3.10 -8.07
N ILE A 759 -6.29 -3.20 -8.12
CA ILE A 759 -7.11 -2.62 -9.21
C ILE A 759 -7.07 -1.09 -9.29
N PHE A 760 -6.75 -0.39 -8.20
CA PHE A 760 -6.64 1.08 -8.16
C PHE A 760 -5.19 1.58 -8.23
N LEU A 761 -4.24 0.84 -7.63
CA LEU A 761 -2.84 1.25 -7.48
C LEU A 761 -1.90 0.48 -8.41
N GLY A 762 -2.29 -0.70 -8.86
CA GLY A 762 -1.45 -1.61 -9.62
C GLY A 762 -1.16 -1.17 -11.06
N GLN A 763 -0.50 -2.05 -11.79
CA GLN A 763 -0.11 -1.85 -13.18
C GLN A 763 -0.59 -3.01 -14.04
N GLY A 764 -1.04 -2.71 -15.25
CA GLY A 764 -1.51 -3.70 -16.21
C GLY A 764 -2.99 -3.57 -16.56
N ASP A 765 -3.44 -4.43 -17.46
CA ASP A 765 -4.79 -4.36 -18.07
C ASP A 765 -5.95 -4.58 -17.08
N HIS A 766 -5.69 -5.12 -15.90
CA HIS A 766 -6.69 -5.34 -14.85
C HIS A 766 -7.02 -4.08 -14.05
N THR A 767 -6.27 -3.01 -14.22
CA THR A 767 -6.42 -1.79 -13.42
C THR A 767 -7.45 -0.83 -13.98
N LEU A 768 -8.05 -0.06 -13.09
CA LEU A 768 -8.95 1.03 -13.47
C LEU A 768 -8.25 2.10 -14.32
N GLY A 769 -6.98 2.41 -14.03
CA GLY A 769 -6.18 3.35 -14.81
C GLY A 769 -6.07 2.92 -16.27
N ALA A 770 -5.69 1.66 -16.52
CA ALA A 770 -5.61 1.12 -17.86
C ALA A 770 -6.97 1.09 -18.58
N LEU A 771 -8.07 0.82 -17.87
CA LEU A 771 -9.41 0.90 -18.42
C LEU A 771 -9.77 2.35 -18.84
N LEU A 772 -9.48 3.33 -17.99
CA LEU A 772 -9.73 4.75 -18.31
C LEU A 772 -8.88 5.24 -19.50
N ASP A 773 -7.61 4.86 -19.56
CA ASP A 773 -6.74 5.22 -20.69
C ASP A 773 -7.22 4.58 -21.98
N HIS A 774 -7.67 3.33 -21.94
CA HIS A 774 -8.27 2.67 -23.09
C HIS A 774 -9.56 3.36 -23.54
N LEU A 775 -10.41 3.82 -22.59
CA LEU A 775 -11.63 4.59 -22.91
C LEU A 775 -11.32 5.98 -23.50
N ARG A 776 -10.26 6.65 -23.07
CA ARG A 776 -9.81 7.91 -23.67
C ARG A 776 -9.48 7.78 -25.17
N MET A 777 -9.02 6.59 -25.60
CA MET A 777 -8.78 6.30 -27.02
C MET A 777 -10.06 6.31 -27.87
N LEU A 778 -11.25 6.08 -27.28
CA LEU A 778 -12.53 6.21 -27.99
C LEU A 778 -12.71 7.62 -28.59
N ARG A 779 -12.39 8.65 -27.81
CA ARG A 779 -12.54 10.06 -28.23
C ARG A 779 -11.41 10.53 -29.14
N SER A 780 -10.17 10.04 -28.93
CA SER A 780 -9.03 10.39 -29.75
C SER A 780 -9.15 9.88 -31.19
N ASN A 781 -9.76 8.71 -31.39
CA ASN A 781 -9.99 8.17 -32.73
C ASN A 781 -11.14 8.86 -33.50
N ALA A 782 -12.12 9.41 -32.79
CA ALA A 782 -13.20 10.17 -33.43
C ALA A 782 -12.70 11.47 -34.11
N SER A 783 -11.62 12.06 -33.59
CA SER A 783 -10.99 13.25 -34.17
C SER A 783 -9.98 12.96 -35.33
N LYS A 784 -9.56 11.69 -35.51
CA LYS A 784 -8.56 11.28 -36.51
C LYS A 784 -9.13 10.52 -37.73
N ALA A 785 -10.45 10.47 -37.91
CA ALA A 785 -11.12 9.79 -39.04
C ALA A 785 -10.85 10.44 -40.43
N VAL A 786 -9.82 11.25 -40.59
CA VAL A 786 -9.50 11.99 -41.82
C VAL A 786 -8.29 11.44 -42.60
N SER A 787 -7.58 10.39 -42.10
CA SER A 787 -6.47 9.83 -42.89
C SER A 787 -6.40 8.30 -42.74
N PRO A 788 -6.82 7.53 -43.77
CA PRO A 788 -6.65 6.08 -43.75
C PRO A 788 -5.22 5.73 -44.26
N GLY A 789 -4.35 5.36 -43.33
CA GLY A 789 -3.04 4.85 -43.74
C GLY A 789 -1.98 5.03 -42.64
N LEU A 790 -1.73 4.04 -41.84
CA LEU A 790 -0.76 3.81 -40.80
C LEU A 790 -1.27 4.04 -39.37
N ALA A 791 -2.01 3.13 -38.82
CA ALA A 791 -2.04 2.79 -37.37
C ALA A 791 -2.98 1.58 -37.12
N SER A 792 -2.60 0.41 -37.50
CA SER A 792 -3.37 -0.83 -37.23
C SER A 792 -2.96 -1.48 -35.88
N GLY A 793 -2.93 -0.72 -34.79
CA GLY A 793 -2.57 -1.31 -33.49
C GLY A 793 -2.98 -0.51 -32.24
N LEU A 794 -3.24 0.75 -32.35
CA LEU A 794 -3.38 1.68 -31.21
C LEU A 794 -4.79 2.28 -31.07
N GLY A 795 -5.85 1.54 -31.38
CA GLY A 795 -7.23 2.01 -31.27
C GLY A 795 -7.99 1.30 -30.15
N PHE A 796 -9.14 1.85 -29.77
CA PHE A 796 -10.06 1.18 -28.85
C PHE A 796 -10.46 -0.19 -29.40
N GLN A 797 -10.27 -1.23 -28.58
CA GLN A 797 -10.60 -2.63 -28.88
C GLN A 797 -11.70 -3.10 -27.93
N GLU A 798 -12.83 -3.51 -28.49
CA GLU A 798 -13.98 -3.96 -27.70
C GLU A 798 -13.68 -5.20 -26.85
N SER A 799 -12.94 -6.17 -27.39
CA SER A 799 -12.55 -7.40 -26.66
C SER A 799 -11.67 -7.07 -25.45
N ARG A 800 -10.69 -6.16 -25.61
CA ARG A 800 -9.85 -5.69 -24.51
C ARG A 800 -10.66 -4.95 -23.46
N PHE A 801 -11.57 -4.07 -23.87
CA PHE A 801 -12.48 -3.38 -22.94
C PHE A 801 -13.32 -4.36 -22.13
N ARG A 802 -13.94 -5.35 -22.77
CA ARG A 802 -14.74 -6.37 -22.08
C ARG A 802 -13.93 -7.15 -21.07
N ARG A 803 -12.67 -7.51 -21.42
CA ARG A 803 -11.74 -8.19 -20.50
C ARG A 803 -11.38 -7.29 -19.32
N GLN A 804 -10.97 -6.06 -19.54
CA GLN A 804 -10.64 -5.10 -18.49
C GLN A 804 -11.82 -4.86 -17.55
N LEU A 805 -13.02 -4.67 -18.11
CA LEU A 805 -14.25 -4.49 -17.32
C LEU A 805 -14.57 -5.73 -16.48
N ALA A 806 -14.41 -6.92 -17.03
CA ALA A 806 -14.65 -8.17 -16.32
C ALA A 806 -13.66 -8.35 -15.15
N LEU A 807 -12.36 -8.13 -15.38
CA LEU A 807 -11.33 -8.22 -14.33
C LEU A 807 -11.60 -7.25 -13.18
N LEU A 808 -11.93 -6.00 -13.48
CA LEU A 808 -12.29 -5.00 -12.49
C LEU A 808 -13.54 -5.42 -11.69
N THR A 809 -14.59 -5.86 -12.39
CA THR A 809 -15.87 -6.23 -11.77
C THR A 809 -15.72 -7.45 -10.86
N TRP A 810 -15.03 -8.49 -11.31
CA TRP A 810 -14.84 -9.71 -10.54
C TRP A 810 -13.98 -9.48 -9.31
N THR A 811 -12.97 -8.60 -9.40
CA THR A 811 -12.15 -8.23 -8.24
C THR A 811 -12.98 -7.47 -7.21
N LEU A 812 -13.82 -6.52 -7.62
CA LEU A 812 -14.76 -5.83 -6.73
C LEU A 812 -15.76 -6.79 -6.07
N GLN A 813 -16.26 -7.79 -6.82
CA GLN A 813 -17.13 -8.82 -6.29
C GLN A 813 -16.41 -9.71 -5.26
N GLY A 814 -15.13 -10.02 -5.49
CA GLY A 814 -14.29 -10.72 -4.51
C GLY A 814 -14.19 -9.98 -3.18
N ALA A 815 -13.98 -8.66 -3.20
CA ALA A 815 -13.98 -7.82 -2.01
C ALA A 815 -15.34 -7.80 -1.29
N ALA A 816 -16.46 -7.77 -2.03
CA ALA A 816 -17.80 -7.90 -1.46
C ALA A 816 -18.01 -9.26 -0.77
N ASN A 817 -17.55 -10.35 -1.38
CA ASN A 817 -17.63 -11.69 -0.81
C ASN A 817 -16.76 -11.81 0.46
N ALA A 818 -15.59 -11.17 0.50
CA ALA A 818 -14.75 -11.12 1.69
C ALA A 818 -15.49 -10.51 2.89
N LEU A 819 -16.18 -9.38 2.66
CA LEU A 819 -17.00 -8.73 3.69
C LEU A 819 -18.20 -9.58 4.11
N SER A 820 -18.82 -10.32 3.20
CA SER A 820 -19.94 -11.22 3.51
C SER A 820 -19.52 -12.45 4.31
N GLY A 821 -18.25 -12.82 4.33
CA GLY A 821 -17.73 -14.07 4.87
C GLY A 821 -17.96 -15.28 3.96
N ASP A 822 -18.45 -15.06 2.75
CA ASP A 822 -18.77 -16.09 1.74
C ASP A 822 -17.55 -16.46 0.87
N VAL A 823 -16.36 -16.30 1.42
CA VAL A 823 -15.12 -16.60 0.70
C VAL A 823 -14.90 -18.11 0.69
N TRP A 824 -15.06 -18.71 -0.45
CA TRP A 824 -14.53 -20.05 -0.72
C TRP A 824 -13.00 -19.94 -0.74
N ASN A 825 -12.33 -20.72 0.10
CA ASN A 825 -10.86 -20.78 0.09
C ASN A 825 -10.41 -21.41 -1.25
N ILE A 826 -10.37 -20.58 -2.29
CA ILE A 826 -9.77 -20.95 -3.59
C ILE A 826 -8.24 -21.01 -3.46
N ASP A 827 -7.70 -20.33 -2.44
CA ASP A 827 -6.25 -20.17 -2.24
C ASP A 827 -5.52 -21.45 -1.78
N ASN A 828 -6.22 -22.54 -1.48
CA ASN A 828 -5.59 -23.79 -1.03
C ASN A 828 -5.26 -24.79 -2.15
N ASN A 829 -5.47 -24.44 -3.43
CA ASN A 829 -5.33 -25.37 -4.55
C ASN A 829 -4.44 -24.88 -5.71
N PHE A 830 -3.56 -23.90 -5.46
CA PHE A 830 -2.55 -23.52 -6.46
C PHE A 830 -1.15 -23.57 -5.89
#